data_d5e95abb087149a2bbb21c99813161b8
#
_entry.id   d5e95abb087149a2bbb21c99813161b8
#
_cell.length_a   1.000
_cell.length_b   1.000
_cell.length_c   1.000
_cell.angle_alpha   90.00
_cell.angle_beta   90.00
_cell.angle_gamma   90.00
#
_symmetry.space_group_name_H-M   'P 1'
#
loop_
_entity.id
_entity.type
_entity.pdbx_description
1 polymer ?
#
loop_
_entity_poly.entity_id
_entity_poly.type
_entity_poly.pdbx_seq_one_letter_code
_entity_poly.pdbx_strand_id
1 'polypeptide(L)'
;MKRTVLCFFCASAFLTLSAVGASASVAPQDAPALPASIEVEAAAPGRAKVTFAHRPERAESAVFLAGEFNGWNPTRTPMERMGDGFFRVSIELEDGRYPYKFVVDGAWIADPANPTREPDGHQGFNSVLVLGRAASDMPTEQRVVDGFTTPDWARDAIWYQIMLDRFANGDTMNDPPNTRPWTSAWRATSPWEIEGGQTFWEWAVFSRHYGGDLEGLRARIPYLKALGVNAIYLNPVFEASTHHKYDATTFVHIDDNFGTKGDAQMSSANEDLRDPSTWGFNQSDRLFLEVVRELKANGFRVIVDGVFNHVGDTHVAFVDVRARGKESPYAEWFEIESFEPFKYRGWAGFGQLPEFAKTATGFRSDAVRDHVFAVTRRWMDPNGDGDPSDGIDGWRLDVANEVPIEFWREWRGVVKGVNPDAYIVGEIWKRADRWLDGRAFDAVMNYQFAMPVVQWVSGEIKPSELDRRLQAVRLAYPEQATGVMQNLLAGHDTDRLVSMIANPGRGYDRANSERPGSAYNGAKPTDEAYRRALLAVAVQMTYVGAPMIWYGDEVGMWGSDDPFCRKPMLWADLPPNDDPEERIRAGHLDAYRALIALRRESEVLRRGTFKTLVADDARNLWIFERALGNERVIVALNGSTEAQAMPEGIPDPVPGTCRLVHGTSRHVPDTPRPSIPA
;
A
#
# COMPACT_ATOMS: atom_id res chain seq x y z
N MET A 1 -37.31 -6.73 8.18
CA MET A 1 -36.02 -6.60 7.45
C MET A 1 -35.90 -5.18 6.99
N LYS A 2 -34.90 -4.46 7.50
CA LYS A 2 -34.53 -3.14 6.95
C LYS A 2 -33.65 -3.39 5.75
N ARG A 3 -34.03 -2.89 4.57
CA ARG A 3 -33.24 -2.95 3.32
C ARG A 3 -32.99 -1.55 2.85
N THR A 4 -31.73 -1.19 2.64
CA THR A 4 -31.29 0.09 2.09
C THR A 4 -30.64 -0.16 0.72
N VAL A 5 -30.98 0.63 -0.29
CA VAL A 5 -30.34 0.59 -1.62
C VAL A 5 -29.55 1.86 -1.83
N LEU A 6 -28.30 1.70 -2.23
CA LEU A 6 -27.35 2.76 -2.56
C LEU A 6 -27.04 2.71 -4.05
N CYS A 7 -27.24 3.81 -4.77
CA CYS A 7 -26.97 3.91 -6.19
C CYS A 7 -25.91 4.97 -6.46
N PHE A 8 -24.88 4.66 -7.27
CA PHE A 8 -23.76 5.53 -7.61
C PHE A 8 -23.56 5.66 -9.12
N PHE A 9 -23.07 6.82 -9.61
CA PHE A 9 -23.12 7.20 -11.02
C PHE A 9 -21.86 7.80 -11.60
N CYS A 10 -21.75 7.67 -12.94
CA CYS A 10 -20.90 8.48 -13.79
C CYS A 10 -21.65 8.87 -15.08
N ALA A 11 -21.74 10.16 -15.44
CA ALA A 11 -22.41 10.65 -16.64
C ALA A 11 -21.46 11.41 -17.57
N SER A 12 -21.37 11.01 -18.84
CA SER A 12 -20.92 11.84 -19.96
C SER A 12 -21.37 11.30 -21.32
N ALA A 13 -21.62 12.20 -22.24
CA ALA A 13 -22.09 11.93 -23.59
C ALA A 13 -20.96 11.93 -24.63
N PHE A 14 -21.16 11.09 -25.70
CA PHE A 14 -20.55 10.98 -27.02
C PHE A 14 -19.38 9.99 -27.19
N LEU A 15 -19.43 9.03 -28.04
CA LEU A 15 -19.72 8.75 -29.43
C LEU A 15 -19.70 7.24 -29.70
N THR A 16 -20.59 6.75 -30.51
CA THR A 16 -20.79 5.36 -30.91
C THR A 16 -19.74 4.84 -31.88
N LEU A 17 -19.27 3.61 -31.66
CA LEU A 17 -18.87 2.71 -32.75
C LEU A 17 -19.22 1.26 -32.41
N SER A 18 -20.03 0.65 -33.25
CA SER A 18 -20.51 -0.72 -33.12
C SER A 18 -19.49 -1.72 -33.67
N ALA A 19 -19.24 -2.80 -32.92
CA ALA A 19 -18.70 -4.03 -33.52
C ALA A 19 -19.29 -5.27 -32.82
N VAL A 20 -19.91 -6.12 -33.60
CA VAL A 20 -20.51 -7.41 -33.25
C VAL A 20 -19.42 -8.48 -33.13
N GLY A 21 -19.44 -9.28 -32.11
CA GLY A 21 -18.59 -10.45 -31.97
C GLY A 21 -19.14 -11.49 -30.98
N ALA A 22 -19.32 -12.69 -31.48
CA ALA A 22 -20.05 -13.81 -30.91
C ALA A 22 -19.43 -14.39 -29.62
N SER A 23 -20.29 -14.80 -28.71
CA SER A 23 -19.98 -15.56 -27.49
C SER A 23 -19.73 -17.04 -27.78
N ALA A 24 -18.60 -17.57 -27.33
CA ALA A 24 -18.35 -18.99 -27.18
C ALA A 24 -18.31 -19.37 -25.71
N SER A 25 -19.10 -20.34 -25.31
CA SER A 25 -19.11 -20.96 -23.98
C SER A 25 -17.85 -21.81 -23.80
N VAL A 26 -17.08 -21.57 -22.75
CA VAL A 26 -15.92 -22.39 -22.38
C VAL A 26 -16.31 -23.31 -21.24
N ALA A 27 -16.12 -24.61 -21.43
CA ALA A 27 -16.27 -25.65 -20.43
C ALA A 27 -15.19 -25.53 -19.32
N PRO A 28 -15.40 -26.09 -18.11
CA PRO A 28 -14.42 -25.98 -17.03
C PRO A 28 -13.14 -26.72 -17.41
N GLN A 29 -12.01 -26.02 -17.33
CA GLN A 29 -10.66 -26.61 -17.51
C GLN A 29 -10.18 -27.22 -16.22
N ASP A 30 -9.69 -28.47 -16.31
CA ASP A 30 -8.96 -29.16 -15.26
C ASP A 30 -7.75 -28.34 -14.77
N ALA A 31 -7.35 -28.55 -13.50
CA ALA A 31 -6.18 -27.91 -12.91
C ALA A 31 -4.94 -28.04 -13.82
N PRO A 32 -4.16 -26.98 -14.04
CA PRO A 32 -2.97 -27.08 -14.89
C PRO A 32 -1.97 -28.06 -14.29
N ALA A 33 -1.55 -29.05 -15.08
CA ALA A 33 -0.49 -29.96 -14.71
C ALA A 33 0.79 -29.17 -14.37
N LEU A 34 1.56 -29.66 -13.38
CA LEU A 34 2.86 -29.05 -13.05
C LEU A 34 3.75 -29.00 -14.30
N PRO A 35 4.48 -27.89 -14.52
CA PRO A 35 5.37 -27.76 -15.67
C PRO A 35 6.49 -28.80 -15.60
N ALA A 36 6.95 -29.28 -16.76
CA ALA A 36 8.03 -30.29 -16.85
C ALA A 36 9.37 -29.88 -16.23
N SER A 37 9.51 -28.60 -15.91
CA SER A 37 10.65 -27.99 -15.21
C SER A 37 10.55 -28.06 -13.69
N ILE A 38 9.44 -28.57 -13.14
CA ILE A 38 9.18 -28.59 -11.69
C ILE A 38 8.74 -29.98 -11.24
N GLU A 39 9.44 -30.51 -10.25
CA GLU A 39 9.05 -31.70 -9.51
C GLU A 39 8.69 -31.34 -8.07
N VAL A 40 7.60 -31.90 -7.55
CA VAL A 40 7.10 -31.61 -6.21
C VAL A 40 6.96 -32.91 -5.43
N GLU A 41 7.67 -32.99 -4.31
CA GLU A 41 7.59 -34.09 -3.35
C GLU A 41 7.02 -33.57 -2.02
N ALA A 42 6.05 -34.27 -1.43
CA ALA A 42 5.54 -33.94 -0.12
C ALA A 42 6.63 -34.10 0.95
N ALA A 43 6.95 -33.05 1.70
CA ALA A 43 7.96 -33.08 2.77
C ALA A 43 7.33 -33.21 4.16
N ALA A 44 6.22 -32.49 4.41
CA ALA A 44 5.43 -32.53 5.64
C ALA A 44 4.01 -31.98 5.33
N PRO A 45 3.03 -32.12 6.24
CA PRO A 45 1.75 -31.46 6.07
C PRO A 45 1.90 -29.94 5.82
N GLY A 46 1.40 -29.47 4.66
CA GLY A 46 1.52 -28.07 4.25
C GLY A 46 2.89 -27.63 3.77
N ARG A 47 3.83 -28.56 3.51
CA ARG A 47 5.17 -28.27 2.97
C ARG A 47 5.54 -29.28 1.88
N ALA A 48 6.22 -28.80 0.86
CA ALA A 48 6.73 -29.62 -0.23
C ALA A 48 8.20 -29.30 -0.52
N LYS A 49 8.96 -30.33 -0.87
CA LYS A 49 10.28 -30.18 -1.49
C LYS A 49 10.07 -30.00 -2.99
N VAL A 50 10.48 -28.87 -3.51
CA VAL A 50 10.32 -28.49 -4.92
C VAL A 50 11.67 -28.49 -5.61
N THR A 51 11.78 -29.26 -6.67
CA THR A 51 12.97 -29.27 -7.53
C THR A 51 12.68 -28.49 -8.80
N PHE A 52 13.41 -27.40 -9.00
CA PHE A 52 13.38 -26.61 -10.24
C PHE A 52 14.47 -27.09 -11.19
N ALA A 53 14.15 -27.19 -12.48
CA ALA A 53 15.08 -27.63 -13.51
C ALA A 53 15.09 -26.63 -14.68
N HIS A 54 16.28 -26.23 -15.13
CA HIS A 54 16.47 -25.36 -16.30
C HIS A 54 17.61 -25.88 -17.17
N ARG A 55 17.44 -25.79 -18.48
CA ARG A 55 18.49 -26.13 -19.45
C ARG A 55 18.85 -24.87 -20.24
N PRO A 56 19.99 -24.21 -19.93
CA PRO A 56 20.42 -23.04 -20.67
C PRO A 56 20.91 -23.41 -22.08
N GLU A 57 20.91 -22.46 -22.99
CA GLU A 57 21.38 -22.66 -24.37
C GLU A 57 22.90 -22.98 -24.45
N ARG A 58 23.67 -22.46 -23.48
CA ARG A 58 25.10 -22.67 -23.37
C ARG A 58 25.44 -23.52 -22.15
N ALA A 59 26.25 -24.51 -22.35
CA ALA A 59 26.63 -25.48 -21.30
C ALA A 59 27.51 -24.91 -20.16
N GLU A 60 28.12 -23.74 -20.36
CA GLU A 60 29.05 -23.08 -19.44
C GLU A 60 28.40 -21.95 -18.63
N SER A 61 27.07 -21.81 -18.74
CA SER A 61 26.34 -20.76 -18.05
C SER A 61 26.33 -20.97 -16.55
N ALA A 62 26.34 -19.86 -15.78
CA ALA A 62 25.97 -19.82 -14.38
C ALA A 62 24.46 -19.66 -14.27
N VAL A 63 23.77 -20.57 -13.57
CA VAL A 63 22.31 -20.56 -13.42
C VAL A 63 21.94 -20.45 -11.95
N PHE A 64 21.05 -19.52 -11.66
CA PHE A 64 20.47 -19.31 -10.34
C PHE A 64 18.94 -19.35 -10.44
N LEU A 65 18.31 -19.67 -9.32
CA LEU A 65 16.86 -19.52 -9.16
C LEU A 65 16.59 -18.30 -8.29
N ALA A 66 15.73 -17.39 -8.76
CA ALA A 66 15.28 -16.21 -8.02
C ALA A 66 13.76 -16.19 -7.94
N GLY A 67 13.22 -15.80 -6.78
CA GLY A 67 11.79 -15.71 -6.54
C GLY A 67 11.50 -15.15 -5.14
N GLU A 68 10.23 -15.07 -4.78
CA GLU A 68 9.83 -14.57 -3.45
C GLU A 68 10.46 -15.37 -2.29
N PHE A 69 10.72 -16.65 -2.48
CA PHE A 69 11.33 -17.53 -1.48
C PHE A 69 12.79 -17.16 -1.13
N ASN A 70 13.46 -16.34 -1.92
CA ASN A 70 14.82 -15.87 -1.64
C ASN A 70 14.97 -14.34 -1.75
N GLY A 71 13.85 -13.59 -1.72
CA GLY A 71 13.80 -12.13 -1.84
C GLY A 71 14.27 -11.64 -3.22
N TRP A 72 14.01 -12.42 -4.27
CA TRP A 72 14.43 -12.10 -5.65
C TRP A 72 15.96 -11.89 -5.81
N ASN A 73 16.75 -12.48 -4.92
CA ASN A 73 18.19 -12.35 -4.98
C ASN A 73 18.77 -13.19 -6.14
N PRO A 74 19.44 -12.57 -7.14
CA PRO A 74 19.88 -13.24 -8.36
C PRO A 74 21.02 -14.23 -8.17
N THR A 75 21.64 -14.30 -6.99
CA THR A 75 22.82 -15.16 -6.74
C THR A 75 22.69 -16.03 -5.50
N ARG A 76 21.64 -15.87 -4.69
CA ARG A 76 21.48 -16.57 -3.40
C ARG A 76 21.18 -18.06 -3.56
N THR A 77 20.54 -18.48 -4.66
CA THR A 77 20.13 -19.86 -4.88
C THR A 77 20.77 -20.40 -6.17
N PRO A 78 22.06 -20.82 -6.12
CA PRO A 78 22.74 -21.41 -7.27
C PRO A 78 22.12 -22.75 -7.64
N MET A 79 22.05 -23.05 -8.93
CA MET A 79 21.58 -24.32 -9.45
C MET A 79 22.77 -25.21 -9.85
N GLU A 80 22.72 -26.48 -9.48
CA GLU A 80 23.78 -27.43 -9.79
C GLU A 80 23.60 -28.05 -11.17
N ARG A 81 24.69 -28.15 -11.94
CA ARG A 81 24.69 -28.74 -13.26
C ARG A 81 24.68 -30.29 -13.14
N MET A 82 23.67 -30.90 -13.74
CA MET A 82 23.53 -32.37 -13.78
C MET A 82 24.15 -32.97 -15.04
N GLY A 83 24.39 -34.28 -15.02
CA GLY A 83 24.99 -35.03 -16.15
C GLY A 83 24.13 -35.08 -17.42
N ASP A 84 22.82 -34.74 -17.31
CA ASP A 84 21.86 -34.66 -18.41
C ASP A 84 21.81 -33.27 -19.08
N GLY A 85 22.66 -32.34 -18.62
CA GLY A 85 22.75 -30.98 -19.13
C GLY A 85 21.73 -30.01 -18.57
N PHE A 86 20.89 -30.43 -17.61
CA PHE A 86 20.03 -29.54 -16.84
C PHE A 86 20.77 -29.01 -15.61
N PHE A 87 20.37 -27.84 -15.19
CA PHE A 87 20.68 -27.27 -13.88
C PHE A 87 19.50 -27.52 -12.96
N ARG A 88 19.72 -27.97 -11.72
CA ARG A 88 18.68 -28.25 -10.74
C ARG A 88 18.99 -27.63 -9.39
N VAL A 89 17.94 -27.26 -8.68
CA VAL A 89 17.98 -26.89 -7.27
C VAL A 89 16.69 -27.36 -6.60
N SER A 90 16.81 -27.92 -5.39
CA SER A 90 15.65 -28.29 -4.58
C SER A 90 15.57 -27.38 -3.37
N ILE A 91 14.36 -26.84 -3.12
CA ILE A 91 14.05 -26.00 -1.97
C ILE A 91 12.77 -26.50 -1.30
N GLU A 92 12.67 -26.38 0.02
CA GLU A 92 11.42 -26.65 0.74
C GLU A 92 10.56 -25.41 0.79
N LEU A 93 9.30 -25.54 0.37
CA LEU A 93 8.31 -24.48 0.34
C LEU A 93 7.05 -24.91 1.08
N GLU A 94 6.41 -23.99 1.77
CA GLU A 94 5.07 -24.17 2.34
C GLU A 94 4.00 -24.12 1.22
N ASP A 95 2.77 -24.57 1.52
CA ASP A 95 1.65 -24.34 0.59
C ASP A 95 1.51 -22.86 0.31
N GLY A 96 1.40 -22.49 -0.97
CA GLY A 96 1.36 -21.09 -1.37
C GLY A 96 1.60 -20.89 -2.86
N ARG A 97 1.69 -19.61 -3.23
CA ARG A 97 1.94 -19.15 -4.58
C ARG A 97 3.30 -18.48 -4.65
N TYR A 98 4.15 -18.92 -5.58
CA TYR A 98 5.56 -18.54 -5.69
C TYR A 98 5.89 -18.06 -7.11
N PRO A 99 5.90 -16.76 -7.37
CA PRO A 99 6.50 -16.21 -8.57
C PRO A 99 8.01 -16.42 -8.57
N TYR A 100 8.58 -16.82 -9.72
CA TYR A 100 10.00 -17.08 -9.87
C TYR A 100 10.51 -16.81 -11.28
N LYS A 101 11.83 -16.69 -11.40
CA LYS A 101 12.60 -16.67 -12.66
C LYS A 101 13.90 -17.45 -12.50
N PHE A 102 14.44 -17.90 -13.63
CA PHE A 102 15.85 -18.28 -13.69
C PHE A 102 16.72 -17.05 -13.99
N VAL A 103 17.91 -17.02 -13.41
CA VAL A 103 18.92 -16.02 -13.74
C VAL A 103 20.10 -16.77 -14.39
N VAL A 104 20.28 -16.54 -15.69
CA VAL A 104 21.29 -17.23 -16.52
C VAL A 104 22.29 -16.18 -16.98
N ASP A 105 23.54 -16.27 -16.52
CA ASP A 105 24.59 -15.29 -16.82
C ASP A 105 24.18 -13.84 -16.57
N GLY A 106 23.38 -13.61 -15.52
CA GLY A 106 22.83 -12.30 -15.15
C GLY A 106 21.53 -11.92 -15.86
N ALA A 107 21.08 -12.66 -16.86
CA ALA A 107 19.82 -12.41 -17.56
C ALA A 107 18.65 -13.09 -16.85
N TRP A 108 17.56 -12.33 -16.61
CA TRP A 108 16.34 -12.82 -15.97
C TRP A 108 15.39 -13.47 -16.97
N ILE A 109 15.11 -14.74 -16.81
CA ILE A 109 14.36 -15.55 -17.75
C ILE A 109 13.15 -16.18 -17.05
N ALA A 110 11.94 -15.91 -17.54
CA ALA A 110 10.77 -16.68 -17.13
C ALA A 110 10.94 -18.14 -17.58
N ASP A 111 10.48 -19.08 -16.78
CA ASP A 111 10.55 -20.50 -17.09
C ASP A 111 9.80 -20.80 -18.42
N PRO A 112 10.51 -21.25 -19.46
CA PRO A 112 9.88 -21.53 -20.76
C PRO A 112 8.86 -22.68 -20.70
N ALA A 113 9.04 -23.61 -19.77
CA ALA A 113 8.18 -24.79 -19.61
C ALA A 113 6.96 -24.51 -18.72
N ASN A 114 6.92 -23.37 -18.03
CA ASN A 114 5.79 -23.03 -17.17
C ASN A 114 4.81 -22.09 -17.90
N PRO A 115 3.59 -22.54 -18.24
CA PRO A 115 2.58 -21.70 -18.89
C PRO A 115 1.93 -20.69 -17.91
N THR A 116 2.00 -20.96 -16.60
CA THR A 116 1.42 -20.08 -15.59
C THR A 116 2.33 -18.90 -15.34
N ARG A 117 1.90 -17.71 -15.74
CA ARG A 117 2.71 -16.49 -15.71
C ARG A 117 1.92 -15.31 -15.16
N GLU A 118 2.64 -14.36 -14.58
CA GLU A 118 2.12 -13.05 -14.20
C GLU A 118 3.07 -11.95 -14.68
N PRO A 119 2.59 -10.71 -14.89
CA PRO A 119 3.48 -9.57 -15.18
C PRO A 119 4.48 -9.36 -14.04
N ASP A 120 5.76 -9.10 -14.41
CA ASP A 120 6.85 -8.89 -13.44
C ASP A 120 7.01 -7.43 -12.98
N GLY A 121 6.22 -6.51 -13.55
CA GLY A 121 6.37 -5.07 -13.31
C GLY A 121 7.40 -4.37 -14.20
N HIS A 122 8.23 -5.12 -14.95
CA HIS A 122 9.34 -4.63 -15.78
C HIS A 122 9.18 -4.96 -17.26
N GLN A 123 7.93 -4.96 -17.79
CA GLN A 123 7.58 -5.32 -19.16
C GLN A 123 7.79 -6.80 -19.53
N GLY A 124 8.06 -7.66 -18.54
CA GLY A 124 8.22 -9.11 -18.68
C GLY A 124 7.20 -9.88 -17.86
N PHE A 125 7.50 -11.17 -17.66
CA PHE A 125 6.67 -12.08 -16.88
C PHE A 125 7.51 -12.86 -15.88
N ASN A 126 6.94 -13.11 -14.68
CA ASN A 126 7.37 -14.15 -13.78
C ASN A 126 6.63 -15.44 -14.10
N SER A 127 7.29 -16.58 -14.00
CA SER A 127 6.62 -17.87 -13.91
C SER A 127 6.07 -18.08 -12.52
N VAL A 128 4.97 -18.81 -12.38
CA VAL A 128 4.29 -18.99 -11.09
C VAL A 128 4.16 -20.45 -10.77
N LEU A 129 4.71 -20.85 -9.62
CA LEU A 129 4.44 -22.13 -9.00
C LEU A 129 3.33 -21.97 -7.96
N VAL A 130 2.40 -22.92 -7.92
CA VAL A 130 1.37 -23.00 -6.90
C VAL A 130 1.43 -24.34 -6.21
N LEU A 131 1.56 -24.37 -4.89
CA LEU A 131 1.61 -25.56 -4.04
C LEU A 131 0.36 -25.67 -3.17
N GLY A 132 -0.06 -26.92 -2.91
CA GLY A 132 -1.20 -27.20 -2.06
C GLY A 132 -2.55 -26.88 -2.72
N ARG A 133 -3.57 -26.59 -1.92
CA ARG A 133 -4.96 -26.31 -2.37
C ARG A 133 -5.10 -25.09 -3.28
N ALA A 134 -4.08 -24.30 -3.44
CA ALA A 134 -4.13 -23.08 -4.24
C ALA A 134 -4.22 -23.33 -5.77
N ALA A 135 -4.08 -24.58 -6.22
CA ALA A 135 -3.92 -24.91 -7.65
C ALA A 135 -5.22 -25.16 -8.42
N SER A 136 -6.28 -25.68 -7.82
CA SER A 136 -7.43 -26.21 -8.60
C SER A 136 -8.79 -25.66 -8.26
N ASP A 137 -9.02 -25.14 -7.04
CA ASP A 137 -10.35 -24.70 -6.64
C ASP A 137 -10.27 -23.31 -6.02
N MET A 138 -10.75 -22.31 -6.73
CA MET A 138 -11.19 -21.07 -6.08
C MET A 138 -12.13 -21.50 -4.95
N PRO A 139 -11.78 -21.21 -3.66
CA PRO A 139 -12.69 -21.54 -2.57
C PRO A 139 -14.07 -20.94 -2.88
N THR A 140 -15.11 -21.71 -2.72
CA THR A 140 -16.49 -21.20 -2.86
C THR A 140 -16.91 -20.41 -1.63
N GLU A 141 -16.19 -20.60 -0.53
CA GLU A 141 -16.42 -19.92 0.75
C GLU A 141 -15.11 -19.36 1.30
N GLN A 142 -15.20 -18.23 1.98
CA GLN A 142 -14.09 -17.59 2.64
C GLN A 142 -13.67 -18.41 3.86
N ARG A 143 -12.36 -18.67 4.00
CA ARG A 143 -11.84 -19.44 5.15
C ARG A 143 -11.79 -18.58 6.41
N VAL A 144 -12.00 -19.23 7.55
CA VAL A 144 -11.67 -18.72 8.88
C VAL A 144 -10.45 -19.49 9.37
N VAL A 145 -9.48 -18.80 9.96
CA VAL A 145 -8.27 -19.42 10.53
C VAL A 145 -8.40 -19.44 12.05
N ASP A 146 -8.35 -20.63 12.64
CA ASP A 146 -8.46 -20.81 14.08
C ASP A 146 -7.30 -20.12 14.80
N GLY A 147 -7.62 -19.37 15.86
CA GLY A 147 -6.63 -18.63 16.64
C GLY A 147 -6.10 -17.35 15.97
N PHE A 148 -6.49 -17.05 14.73
CA PHE A 148 -6.17 -15.78 14.10
C PHE A 148 -7.14 -14.70 14.57
N THR A 149 -6.62 -13.71 15.26
CA THR A 149 -7.37 -12.52 15.67
C THR A 149 -6.75 -11.28 15.05
N THR A 150 -7.61 -10.37 14.58
CA THR A 150 -7.25 -9.04 14.14
C THR A 150 -7.92 -8.01 15.05
N PRO A 151 -7.36 -6.81 15.20
CA PRO A 151 -7.98 -5.77 16.05
C PRO A 151 -9.40 -5.47 15.57
N ASP A 152 -10.39 -5.61 16.45
CA ASP A 152 -11.81 -5.42 16.07
C ASP A 152 -12.09 -3.98 15.61
N TRP A 153 -11.43 -2.99 16.21
CA TRP A 153 -11.54 -1.58 15.80
C TRP A 153 -11.13 -1.34 14.34
N ALA A 154 -10.22 -2.16 13.78
CA ALA A 154 -9.73 -1.99 12.42
C ALA A 154 -10.80 -2.27 11.35
N ARG A 155 -11.87 -3.03 11.69
CA ARG A 155 -13.05 -3.20 10.83
C ARG A 155 -13.84 -1.90 10.63
N ASP A 156 -13.79 -1.03 11.64
CA ASP A 156 -14.46 0.27 11.63
C ASP A 156 -13.56 1.41 11.17
N ALA A 157 -12.28 1.11 10.87
CA ALA A 157 -11.31 2.12 10.45
C ALA A 157 -11.64 2.71 9.07
N ILE A 158 -11.47 4.01 8.97
CA ILE A 158 -11.36 4.77 7.75
C ILE A 158 -10.01 5.50 7.86
N TRP A 159 -9.03 4.95 7.15
CA TRP A 159 -7.65 5.40 7.20
C TRP A 159 -7.44 6.68 6.41
N TYR A 160 -6.58 7.55 6.94
CA TYR A 160 -6.08 8.72 6.24
C TYR A 160 -4.55 8.70 6.30
N GLN A 161 -3.91 8.55 5.15
CA GLN A 161 -2.46 8.50 5.03
C GLN A 161 -1.89 9.91 4.92
N ILE A 162 -0.85 10.21 5.70
CA ILE A 162 -0.23 11.53 5.80
C ILE A 162 1.28 11.42 5.63
N MET A 163 1.83 12.21 4.69
CA MET A 163 3.24 12.56 4.62
C MET A 163 3.42 13.92 5.30
N LEU A 164 4.05 13.96 6.48
CA LEU A 164 4.07 15.15 7.35
C LEU A 164 4.64 16.38 6.64
N ASP A 165 5.81 16.29 5.99
CA ASP A 165 6.43 17.40 5.25
C ASP A 165 5.49 18.08 4.24
N ARG A 166 4.43 17.37 3.80
CA ARG A 166 3.49 17.81 2.78
C ARG A 166 2.09 18.08 3.30
N PHE A 167 1.84 17.92 4.61
CA PHE A 167 0.50 17.99 5.15
C PHE A 167 0.13 19.39 5.69
N ALA A 168 0.86 19.90 6.67
CA ALA A 168 0.69 21.26 7.20
C ALA A 168 1.93 21.71 7.97
N ASN A 169 2.40 22.93 7.75
CA ASN A 169 3.46 23.57 8.52
C ASN A 169 2.85 24.33 9.68
N GLY A 170 3.18 23.96 10.91
CA GLY A 170 2.70 24.57 12.14
C GLY A 170 3.76 25.39 12.87
N ASP A 171 5.04 25.06 12.71
CA ASP A 171 6.17 25.76 13.33
C ASP A 171 7.30 25.98 12.31
N THR A 172 7.40 27.17 11.79
CA THR A 172 8.47 27.53 10.81
C THR A 172 9.88 27.58 11.41
N MET A 173 10.03 27.41 12.73
CA MET A 173 11.35 27.41 13.38
C MET A 173 12.08 26.07 13.21
N ASN A 174 11.36 25.01 12.90
CA ASN A 174 11.93 23.70 12.61
C ASN A 174 12.13 23.42 11.12
N ASP A 175 11.75 24.36 10.24
CA ASP A 175 11.85 24.20 8.80
C ASP A 175 13.26 23.78 8.35
N PRO A 176 13.37 22.80 7.44
CA PRO A 176 14.63 22.51 6.75
C PRO A 176 15.18 23.75 6.01
N PRO A 177 16.49 23.85 5.81
CA PRO A 177 17.06 24.89 4.95
C PRO A 177 16.40 24.86 3.56
N ASN A 178 16.10 26.04 3.02
CA ASN A 178 15.50 26.15 1.68
C ASN A 178 14.07 25.56 1.56
N THR A 179 13.31 25.56 2.64
CA THR A 179 11.89 25.21 2.62
C THR A 179 11.12 26.05 1.61
N ARG A 180 10.30 25.40 0.79
CA ARG A 180 9.47 26.07 -0.25
C ARG A 180 8.27 26.77 0.40
N PRO A 181 7.86 27.95 -0.10
CA PRO A 181 6.59 28.51 0.31
C PRO A 181 5.44 27.56 0.02
N TRP A 182 4.56 27.35 1.00
CA TRP A 182 3.49 26.34 0.93
C TRP A 182 2.59 26.47 -0.30
N THR A 183 2.26 27.72 -0.67
CA THR A 183 1.37 28.03 -1.79
C THR A 183 2.09 28.25 -3.13
N SER A 184 3.41 28.02 -3.19
CA SER A 184 4.16 28.17 -4.43
C SER A 184 3.71 27.17 -5.49
N ALA A 185 3.63 27.59 -6.74
CA ALA A 185 3.29 26.71 -7.87
C ALA A 185 4.25 25.52 -7.92
N TRP A 186 3.70 24.32 -8.06
CA TRP A 186 4.45 23.07 -7.99
C TRP A 186 5.65 23.01 -8.94
N ARG A 187 5.48 23.45 -10.19
CA ARG A 187 6.54 23.43 -11.20
C ARG A 187 7.42 24.67 -11.23
N ALA A 188 7.11 25.71 -10.43
CA ALA A 188 8.00 26.85 -10.29
C ALA A 188 9.25 26.46 -9.49
N THR A 189 10.41 27.01 -9.88
CA THR A 189 11.69 26.76 -9.21
C THR A 189 12.20 28.02 -8.52
N SER A 190 12.85 27.85 -7.37
CA SER A 190 13.64 28.88 -6.72
C SER A 190 15.04 28.94 -7.33
N PRO A 191 15.76 30.07 -7.22
CA PRO A 191 17.12 30.20 -7.77
C PRO A 191 18.09 29.11 -7.29
N TRP A 192 18.00 28.71 -6.03
CA TRP A 192 18.85 27.66 -5.45
C TRP A 192 18.54 26.25 -5.98
N GLU A 193 17.32 25.99 -6.45
CA GLU A 193 16.91 24.69 -7.02
C GLU A 193 17.46 24.44 -8.42
N ILE A 194 17.90 25.50 -9.11
CA ILE A 194 18.45 25.45 -10.47
C ILE A 194 19.92 25.88 -10.52
N GLU A 195 20.55 26.07 -9.35
CA GLU A 195 21.96 26.37 -9.24
C GLU A 195 22.80 25.24 -9.84
N GLY A 196 23.82 25.56 -10.64
CA GLY A 196 24.62 24.55 -11.34
C GLY A 196 23.94 23.93 -12.60
N GLY A 197 22.84 24.50 -13.08
CA GLY A 197 22.16 24.04 -14.29
C GLY A 197 21.20 22.87 -14.07
N GLN A 198 20.89 22.58 -12.81
CA GLN A 198 19.89 21.58 -12.45
C GLN A 198 18.49 21.98 -12.90
N THR A 199 17.62 21.01 -13.12
CA THR A 199 16.23 21.26 -13.54
C THR A 199 15.24 20.80 -12.47
N PHE A 200 14.00 21.30 -12.57
CA PHE A 200 12.90 20.82 -11.76
C PHE A 200 12.75 19.28 -11.82
N TRP A 201 12.86 18.73 -13.04
CA TRP A 201 12.58 17.31 -13.31
C TRP A 201 13.66 16.34 -12.85
N GLU A 202 14.90 16.82 -12.76
CA GLU A 202 16.06 15.97 -12.45
C GLU A 202 16.43 16.02 -10.97
N TRP A 203 16.19 17.14 -10.32
CA TRP A 203 16.65 17.33 -8.95
C TRP A 203 15.62 18.01 -8.04
N ALA A 204 15.07 19.16 -8.39
CA ALA A 204 14.27 19.98 -7.47
C ALA A 204 13.03 19.21 -6.95
N VAL A 205 12.33 18.49 -7.81
CA VAL A 205 11.13 17.75 -7.44
C VAL A 205 11.39 16.66 -6.39
N PHE A 206 12.62 16.11 -6.35
CA PHE A 206 13.01 15.06 -5.41
C PHE A 206 13.55 15.61 -4.08
N SER A 207 14.07 16.83 -4.07
CA SER A 207 14.77 17.40 -2.91
C SER A 207 13.98 18.42 -2.12
N ARG A 208 12.79 18.81 -2.58
CA ARG A 208 11.95 19.85 -1.96
C ARG A 208 11.44 19.48 -0.59
N HIS A 209 11.55 20.41 0.35
CA HIS A 209 10.82 20.42 1.60
C HIS A 209 9.75 21.51 1.59
N TYR A 210 8.66 21.28 2.30
CA TYR A 210 7.57 22.23 2.53
C TYR A 210 7.38 22.55 4.02
N GLY A 211 8.11 21.87 4.91
CA GLY A 211 8.14 22.16 6.34
C GLY A 211 6.90 21.71 7.10
N GLY A 212 6.11 20.79 6.55
CA GLY A 212 5.02 20.20 7.32
C GLY A 212 5.55 19.42 8.53
N ASP A 213 4.86 19.51 9.67
CA ASP A 213 5.36 19.09 10.97
C ASP A 213 4.25 18.59 11.92
N LEU A 214 4.63 18.23 13.16
CA LEU A 214 3.73 17.72 14.19
C LEU A 214 2.75 18.77 14.70
N GLU A 215 3.16 20.05 14.81
CA GLU A 215 2.27 21.14 15.20
C GLU A 215 1.24 21.44 14.09
N GLY A 216 1.66 21.33 12.83
CA GLY A 216 0.76 21.40 11.69
C GLY A 216 -0.27 20.26 11.69
N LEU A 217 0.15 19.03 11.97
CA LEU A 217 -0.77 17.90 12.14
C LEU A 217 -1.75 18.15 13.29
N ARG A 218 -1.26 18.60 14.46
CA ARG A 218 -2.07 18.96 15.63
C ARG A 218 -3.14 20.00 15.27
N ALA A 219 -2.76 21.04 14.56
CA ALA A 219 -3.67 22.10 14.12
C ALA A 219 -4.77 21.60 13.16
N ARG A 220 -4.53 20.48 12.45
CA ARG A 220 -5.49 19.88 11.48
C ARG A 220 -6.37 18.77 12.07
N ILE A 221 -6.27 18.43 13.35
CA ILE A 221 -7.19 17.49 14.02
C ILE A 221 -8.66 17.85 13.81
N PRO A 222 -9.11 19.11 13.91
CA PRO A 222 -10.51 19.47 13.62
C PRO A 222 -10.94 19.15 12.19
N TYR A 223 -10.06 19.34 11.19
CA TYR A 223 -10.34 19.01 9.80
C TYR A 223 -10.53 17.49 9.62
N LEU A 224 -9.64 16.67 10.19
CA LEU A 224 -9.70 15.21 10.12
C LEU A 224 -11.00 14.68 10.76
N LYS A 225 -11.40 15.27 11.89
CA LYS A 225 -12.71 14.96 12.52
C LYS A 225 -13.88 15.35 11.63
N ALA A 226 -13.85 16.54 11.02
CA ALA A 226 -14.91 17.02 10.14
C ALA A 226 -14.96 16.22 8.82
N LEU A 227 -13.84 15.71 8.34
CA LEU A 227 -13.80 14.76 7.22
C LEU A 227 -14.46 13.42 7.58
N GLY A 228 -14.33 13.00 8.85
CA GLY A 228 -14.93 11.81 9.38
C GLY A 228 -14.03 10.56 9.42
N VAL A 229 -12.75 10.71 9.11
CA VAL A 229 -11.75 9.63 9.28
C VAL A 229 -11.49 9.38 10.76
N ASN A 230 -11.03 8.18 11.12
CA ASN A 230 -10.82 7.76 12.52
C ASN A 230 -9.54 6.93 12.71
N ALA A 231 -8.73 6.78 11.67
CA ALA A 231 -7.45 6.11 11.74
C ALA A 231 -6.44 6.86 10.88
N ILE A 232 -5.26 7.11 11.43
CA ILE A 232 -4.18 7.87 10.79
C ILE A 232 -3.00 6.91 10.53
N TYR A 233 -2.53 6.89 9.30
CA TYR A 233 -1.27 6.29 8.92
C TYR A 233 -0.28 7.41 8.58
N LEU A 234 0.77 7.54 9.37
CA LEU A 234 1.88 8.45 9.11
C LEU A 234 2.97 7.74 8.31
N ASN A 235 3.33 8.29 7.14
CA ASN A 235 4.57 7.94 6.47
C ASN A 235 5.74 8.12 7.43
N PRO A 236 6.97 7.62 7.14
CA PRO A 236 8.04 7.60 8.13
C PRO A 236 8.22 8.93 8.86
N VAL A 237 8.40 8.85 10.17
CA VAL A 237 8.51 10.02 11.06
C VAL A 237 9.89 10.15 11.71
N PHE A 238 10.75 9.14 11.51
CA PHE A 238 12.05 9.06 12.15
C PHE A 238 13.06 9.97 11.47
N GLU A 239 14.11 10.34 12.21
CA GLU A 239 15.18 11.20 11.72
C GLU A 239 15.78 10.70 10.41
N ALA A 240 15.78 11.56 9.39
CA ALA A 240 16.26 11.23 8.05
C ALA A 240 16.58 12.48 7.23
N SER A 241 17.41 12.31 6.19
CA SER A 241 17.86 13.43 5.36
C SER A 241 16.82 13.92 4.36
N THR A 242 15.96 13.03 3.86
CA THR A 242 14.99 13.37 2.81
C THR A 242 13.63 13.79 3.38
N HIS A 243 12.80 14.41 2.54
CA HIS A 243 11.42 14.78 2.92
C HIS A 243 10.50 13.57 3.11
N HIS A 244 10.81 12.42 2.49
CA HIS A 244 9.99 11.21 2.58
C HIS A 244 10.36 10.32 3.77
N LYS A 245 11.56 10.48 4.33
CA LYS A 245 12.06 9.80 5.54
C LYS A 245 12.23 8.27 5.43
N TYR A 246 12.23 7.70 4.20
CA TYR A 246 12.54 6.28 4.00
C TYR A 246 14.03 5.96 4.12
N ASP A 247 14.87 6.98 4.27
CA ASP A 247 16.32 6.93 4.49
C ASP A 247 16.70 7.23 5.95
N ALA A 248 16.12 6.51 6.90
CA ALA A 248 16.27 6.79 8.33
C ALA A 248 17.76 6.85 8.76
N THR A 249 18.11 7.91 9.48
CA THR A 249 19.39 8.08 10.18
C THR A 249 19.39 7.32 11.51
N THR A 250 18.23 7.22 12.15
CA THR A 250 17.95 6.41 13.33
C THR A 250 16.45 6.12 13.43
N PHE A 251 16.08 5.01 14.06
CA PHE A 251 14.68 4.70 14.41
C PHE A 251 14.37 5.08 15.87
N VAL A 252 15.36 5.57 16.60
CA VAL A 252 15.22 5.87 18.03
C VAL A 252 14.57 7.23 18.26
N HIS A 253 14.75 8.18 17.31
CA HIS A 253 14.26 9.55 17.43
C HIS A 253 13.37 9.97 16.27
N ILE A 254 12.41 10.81 16.59
CA ILE A 254 11.59 11.54 15.61
C ILE A 254 12.46 12.61 14.93
N ASP A 255 12.19 12.83 13.65
CA ASP A 255 12.89 13.84 12.85
C ASP A 255 12.75 15.25 13.45
N ASP A 256 13.85 15.94 13.55
CA ASP A 256 13.91 17.27 14.18
C ASP A 256 13.22 18.36 13.36
N ASN A 257 13.01 18.12 12.04
CA ASN A 257 12.20 19.01 11.20
C ASN A 257 10.69 18.84 11.47
N PHE A 258 10.28 17.77 12.18
CA PHE A 258 8.92 17.57 12.62
C PHE A 258 8.69 18.09 14.04
N GLY A 259 9.75 18.37 14.79
CA GLY A 259 9.71 18.79 16.18
C GLY A 259 10.65 19.94 16.52
N THR A 260 11.68 19.67 17.30
CA THR A 260 12.66 20.67 17.76
C THR A 260 14.00 20.51 17.04
N LYS A 261 14.39 21.52 16.29
CA LYS A 261 15.60 21.52 15.47
C LYS A 261 16.86 21.18 16.23
N GLY A 262 17.63 20.19 15.72
CA GLY A 262 18.94 19.78 16.22
C GLY A 262 18.92 18.82 17.41
N ASP A 263 17.77 18.46 17.96
CA ASP A 263 17.70 17.63 19.17
C ASP A 263 17.96 16.14 18.88
N ALA A 264 17.61 15.62 17.72
CA ALA A 264 17.87 14.25 17.32
C ALA A 264 19.38 13.96 17.22
N GLN A 265 20.15 14.86 16.59
CA GLN A 265 21.60 14.75 16.51
C GLN A 265 22.28 14.81 17.88
N MET A 266 21.83 15.71 18.77
CA MET A 266 22.39 15.82 20.12
C MET A 266 22.14 14.57 20.95
N SER A 267 20.97 13.96 20.83
CA SER A 267 20.61 12.74 21.55
C SER A 267 21.43 11.54 21.05
N SER A 268 21.44 11.31 19.74
CA SER A 268 22.12 10.17 19.12
C SER A 268 23.63 10.14 19.37
N ALA A 269 24.25 11.27 19.70
CA ALA A 269 25.70 11.36 19.93
C ALA A 269 26.22 10.51 21.12
N ASN A 270 25.35 10.16 22.08
CA ASN A 270 25.71 9.43 23.29
C ASN A 270 24.99 8.09 23.44
N GLU A 271 24.27 7.64 22.42
CA GLU A 271 23.46 6.43 22.44
C GLU A 271 24.13 5.27 21.71
N ASP A 272 24.05 4.08 22.30
CA ASP A 272 24.40 2.82 21.61
C ASP A 272 23.12 2.17 21.10
N LEU A 273 23.03 1.98 19.76
CA LEU A 273 21.85 1.37 19.14
C LEU A 273 21.62 -0.10 19.58
N ARG A 274 22.62 -0.74 20.19
CA ARG A 274 22.54 -2.10 20.75
C ARG A 274 22.12 -2.13 22.22
N ASP A 275 22.10 -0.97 22.89
CA ASP A 275 21.74 -0.87 24.29
C ASP A 275 20.60 0.15 24.50
N PRO A 276 19.34 -0.31 24.51
CA PRO A 276 18.18 0.56 24.69
C PRO A 276 18.18 1.34 26.01
N SER A 277 18.98 0.92 27.01
CA SER A 277 19.08 1.65 28.27
C SER A 277 19.77 3.00 28.13
N THR A 278 20.49 3.21 27.02
CA THR A 278 21.17 4.47 26.71
C THR A 278 20.25 5.47 26.00
N TRP A 279 19.06 5.04 25.53
CA TRP A 279 18.17 5.87 24.73
C TRP A 279 17.32 6.80 25.60
N GLY A 280 17.46 8.09 25.36
CA GLY A 280 16.59 9.10 25.97
C GLY A 280 15.37 9.43 25.08
N PHE A 281 14.43 10.21 25.63
CA PHE A 281 13.41 10.91 24.85
C PHE A 281 13.81 12.39 24.75
N ASN A 282 14.01 12.87 23.52
CA ASN A 282 14.26 14.27 23.26
C ASN A 282 12.95 15.09 23.17
N GLN A 283 13.00 16.37 22.72
CA GLN A 283 11.80 17.21 22.65
C GLN A 283 10.88 16.80 21.49
N SER A 284 11.45 16.44 20.35
CA SER A 284 10.69 15.96 19.18
C SER A 284 9.95 14.66 19.50
N ASP A 285 10.59 13.73 20.21
CA ASP A 285 9.96 12.48 20.64
C ASP A 285 8.77 12.74 21.57
N ARG A 286 8.93 13.64 22.55
CA ARG A 286 7.86 13.99 23.47
C ARG A 286 6.71 14.69 22.76
N LEU A 287 7.01 15.62 21.84
CA LEU A 287 5.99 16.28 21.04
C LEU A 287 5.20 15.26 20.21
N PHE A 288 5.89 14.30 19.58
CA PHE A 288 5.22 13.23 18.81
C PHE A 288 4.26 12.45 19.69
N LEU A 289 4.72 12.00 20.86
CA LEU A 289 3.88 11.25 21.81
C LEU A 289 2.72 12.09 22.35
N GLU A 290 2.88 13.40 22.52
CA GLU A 290 1.80 14.32 22.87
C GLU A 290 0.76 14.40 21.76
N VAL A 291 1.20 14.55 20.50
CA VAL A 291 0.29 14.58 19.33
C VAL A 291 -0.44 13.27 19.16
N VAL A 292 0.25 12.12 19.34
CA VAL A 292 -0.38 10.79 19.32
C VAL A 292 -1.46 10.67 20.39
N ARG A 293 -1.16 11.06 21.63
CA ARG A 293 -2.16 11.06 22.72
C ARG A 293 -3.35 11.97 22.42
N GLU A 294 -3.11 13.15 21.84
CA GLU A 294 -4.17 14.08 21.45
C GLU A 294 -5.04 13.52 20.32
N LEU A 295 -4.45 12.89 19.31
CA LEU A 295 -5.18 12.17 18.25
C LEU A 295 -6.05 11.06 18.85
N LYS A 296 -5.50 10.23 19.74
CA LYS A 296 -6.24 9.15 20.42
C LYS A 296 -7.38 9.71 21.29
N ALA A 297 -7.15 10.78 22.03
CA ALA A 297 -8.19 11.47 22.80
C ALA A 297 -9.31 12.04 21.92
N ASN A 298 -9.03 12.34 20.65
CA ASN A 298 -9.99 12.75 19.64
C ASN A 298 -10.65 11.60 18.87
N GLY A 299 -10.37 10.33 19.25
CA GLY A 299 -10.98 9.13 18.72
C GLY A 299 -10.28 8.55 17.49
N PHE A 300 -9.05 8.93 17.23
CA PHE A 300 -8.24 8.35 16.17
C PHE A 300 -7.40 7.18 16.67
N ARG A 301 -7.13 6.23 15.80
CA ARG A 301 -6.03 5.27 15.89
C ARG A 301 -4.85 5.77 15.07
N VAL A 302 -3.62 5.49 15.52
CA VAL A 302 -2.41 6.00 14.87
C VAL A 302 -1.43 4.87 14.63
N ILE A 303 -1.02 4.68 13.37
CA ILE A 303 0.10 3.79 13.00
C ILE A 303 1.19 4.60 12.30
N VAL A 304 2.42 4.12 12.39
CA VAL A 304 3.59 4.70 11.71
C VAL A 304 4.25 3.69 10.78
N ASP A 305 5.09 4.19 9.89
CA ASP A 305 5.84 3.40 8.94
C ASP A 305 7.11 2.82 9.56
N GLY A 306 7.28 1.52 9.51
CA GLY A 306 8.47 0.79 9.94
C GLY A 306 9.32 0.38 8.73
N VAL A 307 10.38 1.12 8.46
CA VAL A 307 11.31 0.89 7.34
C VAL A 307 12.43 -0.03 7.79
N PHE A 308 12.14 -1.31 8.04
CA PHE A 308 13.11 -2.23 8.65
C PHE A 308 13.92 -3.09 7.65
N ASN A 309 13.77 -2.84 6.34
CA ASN A 309 14.56 -3.50 5.31
C ASN A 309 15.91 -2.83 5.07
N HIS A 310 15.96 -1.50 5.10
CA HIS A 310 17.11 -0.66 4.78
C HIS A 310 17.09 0.61 5.64
N VAL A 311 18.16 1.39 5.53
CA VAL A 311 18.32 2.68 6.23
C VAL A 311 18.95 3.70 5.29
N GLY A 312 19.10 4.96 5.72
CA GLY A 312 19.89 5.95 4.99
C GLY A 312 21.40 5.68 5.07
N ASP A 313 22.16 6.16 4.10
CA ASP A 313 23.62 6.10 4.14
C ASP A 313 24.23 7.06 5.20
N THR A 314 23.38 7.86 5.81
CA THR A 314 23.65 8.69 7.00
C THR A 314 23.30 8.01 8.32
N HIS A 315 22.77 6.80 8.30
CA HIS A 315 22.40 6.06 9.51
C HIS A 315 23.60 5.87 10.44
N VAL A 316 23.41 6.15 11.74
CA VAL A 316 24.48 6.17 12.76
C VAL A 316 25.35 4.90 12.70
N ALA A 317 24.77 3.72 12.65
CA ALA A 317 25.51 2.47 12.54
C ALA A 317 26.25 2.34 11.20
N PHE A 318 25.67 2.79 10.09
CA PHE A 318 26.29 2.70 8.77
C PHE A 318 27.48 3.66 8.62
N VAL A 319 27.37 4.87 9.16
CA VAL A 319 28.47 5.85 9.22
C VAL A 319 29.64 5.29 10.04
N ASP A 320 29.38 4.64 11.18
CA ASP A 320 30.42 3.98 11.97
C ASP A 320 31.10 2.84 11.18
N VAL A 321 30.33 2.00 10.46
CA VAL A 321 30.89 0.94 9.59
C VAL A 321 31.76 1.53 8.49
N ARG A 322 31.33 2.61 7.86
CA ARG A 322 32.11 3.29 6.82
C ARG A 322 33.43 3.85 7.35
N ALA A 323 33.42 4.36 8.60
CA ALA A 323 34.59 4.95 9.24
C ALA A 323 35.58 3.91 9.79
N ARG A 324 35.09 2.81 10.38
CA ARG A 324 35.87 1.85 11.15
C ARG A 324 36.04 0.48 10.47
N GLY A 325 35.34 0.27 9.36
CA GLY A 325 35.37 -0.99 8.64
C GLY A 325 34.96 -2.17 9.51
N LYS A 326 35.75 -3.24 9.49
CA LYS A 326 35.52 -4.47 10.26
C LYS A 326 35.55 -4.29 11.77
N GLU A 327 36.17 -3.22 12.26
CA GLU A 327 36.28 -2.90 13.68
C GLU A 327 35.01 -2.23 14.21
N SER A 328 34.06 -1.88 13.37
CA SER A 328 32.77 -1.37 13.79
C SER A 328 31.96 -2.44 14.51
N PRO A 329 31.32 -2.14 15.63
CA PRO A 329 30.40 -3.07 16.30
C PRO A 329 29.14 -3.35 15.47
N TYR A 330 28.89 -2.56 14.42
CA TYR A 330 27.76 -2.69 13.48
C TYR A 330 28.17 -3.33 12.14
N ALA A 331 29.41 -3.84 11.99
CA ALA A 331 29.91 -4.35 10.70
C ALA A 331 29.04 -5.47 10.09
N GLU A 332 28.41 -6.29 10.94
CA GLU A 332 27.53 -7.38 10.51
C GLU A 332 26.05 -6.96 10.30
N TRP A 333 25.71 -5.69 10.55
CA TRP A 333 24.36 -5.20 10.37
C TRP A 333 23.98 -5.09 8.89
N PHE A 334 24.96 -4.81 8.02
CA PHE A 334 24.73 -4.46 6.61
C PHE A 334 25.28 -5.50 5.64
N GLU A 335 24.76 -5.51 4.42
CA GLU A 335 25.27 -6.34 3.32
C GLU A 335 26.55 -5.69 2.74
N ILE A 336 27.66 -5.87 3.46
CA ILE A 336 28.99 -5.40 3.02
C ILE A 336 29.63 -6.44 2.09
N GLU A 337 29.89 -6.06 0.84
CA GLU A 337 30.53 -6.90 -0.17
C GLU A 337 32.06 -6.88 -0.02
N SER A 338 32.62 -5.72 0.33
CA SER A 338 34.06 -5.55 0.54
C SER A 338 34.32 -4.32 1.44
N PHE A 339 35.33 -4.44 2.33
CA PHE A 339 35.79 -3.29 3.12
C PHE A 339 36.92 -2.50 2.42
N GLU A 340 37.64 -3.10 1.47
CA GLU A 340 38.71 -2.46 0.69
C GLU A 340 38.69 -2.97 -0.76
N PRO A 341 38.28 -2.15 -1.75
CA PRO A 341 37.57 -0.89 -1.56
C PRO A 341 36.21 -1.09 -0.90
N PHE A 342 35.69 -0.11 -0.16
CA PHE A 342 34.41 -0.22 0.53
C PHE A 342 33.27 -0.34 -0.48
N LYS A 343 32.55 -1.46 -0.42
CA LYS A 343 31.41 -1.80 -1.27
C LYS A 343 30.31 -2.47 -0.45
N TYR A 344 29.10 -2.11 -0.71
CA TYR A 344 27.91 -2.62 -0.01
C TYR A 344 26.71 -2.67 -0.96
N ARG A 345 25.70 -3.39 -0.55
CA ARG A 345 24.44 -3.50 -1.27
C ARG A 345 23.47 -2.44 -0.77
N GLY A 346 22.94 -1.64 -1.70
CA GLY A 346 21.81 -0.76 -1.46
C GLY A 346 20.52 -1.35 -1.99
N TRP A 347 19.39 -1.05 -1.34
CA TRP A 347 18.07 -1.48 -1.74
C TRP A 347 17.76 -1.02 -3.17
N ALA A 348 17.23 -1.93 -3.98
CA ALA A 348 16.95 -1.70 -5.41
C ALA A 348 18.14 -1.12 -6.21
N GLY A 349 19.38 -1.25 -5.71
CA GLY A 349 20.60 -0.70 -6.31
C GLY A 349 20.90 0.76 -5.94
N PHE A 350 20.09 1.37 -5.07
CA PHE A 350 20.33 2.74 -4.60
C PHE A 350 21.36 2.75 -3.46
N GLY A 351 22.54 3.32 -3.72
CA GLY A 351 23.63 3.41 -2.73
C GLY A 351 23.27 4.25 -1.49
N GLN A 352 22.28 5.14 -1.59
CA GLN A 352 21.79 5.93 -0.46
C GLN A 352 20.95 5.11 0.54
N LEU A 353 20.59 3.86 0.19
CA LEU A 353 19.71 3.01 0.99
C LEU A 353 20.37 1.66 1.33
N PRO A 354 21.46 1.65 2.17
CA PRO A 354 22.12 0.41 2.56
C PRO A 354 21.15 -0.58 3.23
N GLU A 355 21.15 -1.82 2.73
CA GLU A 355 20.30 -2.88 3.25
C GLU A 355 20.88 -3.50 4.53
N PHE A 356 20.01 -3.82 5.48
CA PHE A 356 20.38 -4.74 6.56
C PHE A 356 20.69 -6.13 6.00
N ALA A 357 21.72 -6.75 6.55
CA ALA A 357 22.13 -8.10 6.17
C ALA A 357 21.11 -9.16 6.64
N LYS A 358 20.68 -10.00 5.71
CA LYS A 358 19.63 -11.00 5.94
C LYS A 358 20.12 -12.43 5.67
N THR A 359 19.52 -13.38 6.39
CA THR A 359 19.61 -14.83 6.14
C THR A 359 18.31 -15.30 5.47
N ALA A 360 18.11 -16.59 5.36
CA ALA A 360 16.84 -17.15 4.88
C ALA A 360 15.67 -16.95 5.89
N THR A 361 15.98 -16.73 7.17
CA THR A 361 14.98 -16.73 8.25
C THR A 361 14.90 -15.42 9.04
N GLY A 362 15.75 -14.44 8.77
CA GLY A 362 15.76 -13.18 9.51
C GLY A 362 16.97 -12.33 9.19
N PHE A 363 17.31 -11.42 10.10
CA PHE A 363 18.53 -10.66 10.00
C PHE A 363 19.76 -11.53 10.32
N ARG A 364 20.90 -11.21 9.69
CA ARG A 364 22.18 -11.92 9.95
C ARG A 364 22.66 -11.65 11.39
N SER A 365 22.51 -10.43 11.85
CA SER A 365 22.89 -10.00 13.20
C SER A 365 21.69 -10.04 14.12
N ASP A 366 21.78 -10.79 15.24
CA ASP A 366 20.79 -10.74 16.32
C ASP A 366 20.62 -9.32 16.88
N ALA A 367 21.70 -8.51 16.86
CA ALA A 367 21.63 -7.13 17.35
C ALA A 367 20.72 -6.25 16.48
N VAL A 368 20.57 -6.50 15.16
CA VAL A 368 19.58 -5.81 14.31
C VAL A 368 18.17 -6.22 14.72
N ARG A 369 17.93 -7.52 14.89
CA ARG A 369 16.63 -8.03 15.36
C ARG A 369 16.24 -7.40 16.70
N ASP A 370 17.16 -7.41 17.65
CA ASP A 370 16.93 -6.90 19.02
C ASP A 370 16.72 -5.38 19.02
N HIS A 371 17.44 -4.66 18.14
CA HIS A 371 17.26 -3.22 17.92
C HIS A 371 15.84 -2.93 17.40
N VAL A 372 15.37 -3.64 16.34
CA VAL A 372 14.02 -3.46 15.82
C VAL A 372 12.96 -3.77 16.87
N PHE A 373 13.18 -4.81 17.70
CA PHE A 373 12.26 -5.15 18.80
C PHE A 373 12.23 -4.06 19.87
N ALA A 374 13.36 -3.47 20.20
CA ALA A 374 13.45 -2.39 21.16
C ALA A 374 12.79 -1.11 20.66
N VAL A 375 13.03 -0.74 19.39
CA VAL A 375 12.34 0.36 18.69
C VAL A 375 10.83 0.15 18.72
N THR A 376 10.37 -1.07 18.43
CA THR A 376 8.95 -1.42 18.45
C THR A 376 8.33 -1.15 19.82
N ARG A 377 8.97 -1.61 20.89
CA ARG A 377 8.49 -1.37 22.28
C ARG A 377 8.51 0.12 22.62
N ARG A 378 9.59 0.82 22.29
CA ARG A 378 9.76 2.25 22.56
C ARG A 378 8.59 3.10 22.09
N TRP A 379 8.06 2.83 20.89
CA TRP A 379 7.00 3.64 20.31
C TRP A 379 5.59 3.13 20.61
N MET A 380 5.45 1.88 21.05
CA MET A 380 4.15 1.30 21.41
C MET A 380 3.83 1.37 22.91
N ASP A 381 4.86 1.43 23.77
CA ASP A 381 4.75 1.57 25.23
C ASP A 381 5.94 2.42 25.70
N PRO A 382 5.88 3.77 25.51
CA PRO A 382 7.05 4.64 25.69
C PRO A 382 7.58 4.72 27.12
N ASN A 383 6.72 4.52 28.11
CA ASN A 383 7.09 4.57 29.52
C ASN A 383 7.38 3.18 30.13
N GLY A 384 7.06 2.10 29.37
CA GLY A 384 7.34 0.72 29.77
C GLY A 384 6.47 0.22 30.93
N ASP A 385 5.29 0.82 31.17
CA ASP A 385 4.42 0.45 32.30
C ASP A 385 3.43 -0.68 31.95
N GLY A 386 3.41 -1.10 30.65
CA GLY A 386 2.53 -2.14 30.12
C GLY A 386 1.15 -1.65 29.71
N ASP A 387 0.90 -0.33 29.73
CA ASP A 387 -0.31 0.31 29.17
C ASP A 387 0.02 0.95 27.80
N PRO A 388 -0.38 0.35 26.66
CA PRO A 388 -0.05 0.88 25.33
C PRO A 388 -0.88 2.11 24.96
N SER A 389 -1.66 2.68 25.87
CA SER A 389 -2.54 3.81 25.57
C SER A 389 -1.79 5.11 25.23
N ASP A 390 -0.54 5.23 25.66
CA ASP A 390 0.33 6.40 25.46
C ASP A 390 1.24 6.28 24.21
N GLY A 391 1.31 5.10 23.59
CA GLY A 391 2.04 4.84 22.36
C GLY A 391 1.16 4.76 21.11
N ILE A 392 1.76 4.35 20.00
CA ILE A 392 1.08 4.13 18.72
C ILE A 392 0.27 2.84 18.74
N ASP A 393 -0.77 2.76 17.87
CA ASP A 393 -1.69 1.62 17.79
C ASP A 393 -1.24 0.54 16.81
N GLY A 394 -0.05 0.65 16.22
CA GLY A 394 0.47 -0.36 15.30
C GLY A 394 1.43 0.18 14.27
N TRP A 395 1.70 -0.63 13.23
CA TRP A 395 2.74 -0.40 12.24
C TRP A 395 2.28 -0.72 10.82
N ARG A 396 2.67 0.13 9.88
CA ARG A 396 2.80 -0.23 8.47
C ARG A 396 4.25 -0.62 8.22
N LEU A 397 4.48 -1.66 7.45
CA LEU A 397 5.82 -2.22 7.21
C LEU A 397 6.19 -2.02 5.75
N ASP A 398 7.24 -1.23 5.54
CA ASP A 398 7.80 -0.90 4.24
C ASP A 398 8.45 -2.12 3.60
N VAL A 399 8.24 -2.32 2.30
CA VAL A 399 8.74 -3.46 1.49
C VAL A 399 8.78 -4.79 2.25
N ALA A 400 7.70 -5.11 2.95
CA ALA A 400 7.62 -6.19 3.92
C ALA A 400 7.96 -7.58 3.35
N ASN A 401 7.80 -7.77 2.04
CA ASN A 401 8.15 -9.00 1.34
C ASN A 401 9.66 -9.21 1.16
N GLU A 402 10.50 -8.19 1.38
CA GLU A 402 11.96 -8.27 1.27
C GLU A 402 12.64 -8.66 2.58
N VAL A 403 11.92 -8.62 3.69
CA VAL A 403 12.36 -9.16 4.98
C VAL A 403 11.77 -10.56 5.15
N PRO A 404 12.58 -11.57 5.60
CA PRO A 404 12.10 -12.94 5.77
C PRO A 404 10.86 -13.02 6.66
N ILE A 405 9.88 -13.83 6.24
CA ILE A 405 8.59 -13.95 6.93
C ILE A 405 8.74 -14.50 8.36
N GLU A 406 9.75 -15.32 8.61
CA GLU A 406 10.05 -15.89 9.93
C GLU A 406 10.38 -14.79 10.93
N PHE A 407 11.10 -13.75 10.51
CA PHE A 407 11.32 -12.55 11.33
C PHE A 407 10.00 -11.86 11.67
N TRP A 408 9.10 -11.68 10.69
CA TRP A 408 7.79 -11.06 10.93
C TRP A 408 6.91 -11.86 11.89
N ARG A 409 7.03 -13.19 11.85
CA ARG A 409 6.32 -14.08 12.79
C ARG A 409 6.81 -13.88 14.23
N GLU A 410 8.11 -13.75 14.42
CA GLU A 410 8.70 -13.45 15.74
C GLU A 410 8.35 -12.02 16.20
N TRP A 411 8.49 -11.05 15.30
CA TRP A 411 8.19 -9.65 15.56
C TRP A 411 6.72 -9.43 15.89
N ARG A 412 5.78 -10.14 15.25
CA ARG A 412 4.37 -10.13 15.64
C ARG A 412 4.20 -10.49 17.13
N GLY A 413 4.96 -11.46 17.61
CA GLY A 413 4.94 -11.84 19.03
C GLY A 413 5.31 -10.66 19.95
N VAL A 414 6.27 -9.84 19.54
CA VAL A 414 6.67 -8.63 20.27
C VAL A 414 5.54 -7.59 20.24
N VAL A 415 5.02 -7.27 19.05
CA VAL A 415 3.93 -6.27 18.89
C VAL A 415 2.70 -6.65 19.70
N LYS A 416 2.22 -7.90 19.52
CA LYS A 416 1.01 -8.37 20.22
C LYS A 416 1.24 -8.61 21.73
N GLY A 417 2.51 -8.78 22.12
CA GLY A 417 2.88 -8.84 23.54
C GLY A 417 2.82 -7.49 24.22
N VAL A 418 3.09 -6.39 23.51
CA VAL A 418 2.92 -5.01 23.99
C VAL A 418 1.44 -4.62 23.96
N ASN A 419 0.80 -4.81 22.81
CA ASN A 419 -0.61 -4.46 22.61
C ASN A 419 -1.32 -5.53 21.76
N PRO A 420 -2.15 -6.40 22.35
CA PRO A 420 -2.92 -7.40 21.59
C PRO A 420 -3.81 -6.80 20.50
N ASP A 421 -4.28 -5.56 20.70
CA ASP A 421 -5.12 -4.81 19.75
C ASP A 421 -4.32 -3.93 18.77
N ALA A 422 -3.00 -4.05 18.72
CA ALA A 422 -2.19 -3.35 17.74
C ALA A 422 -2.47 -3.86 16.32
N TYR A 423 -2.45 -2.97 15.33
CA TYR A 423 -2.66 -3.30 13.92
C TYR A 423 -1.32 -3.44 13.18
N ILE A 424 -1.17 -4.54 12.46
CA ILE A 424 0.03 -4.82 11.66
C ILE A 424 -0.38 -4.91 10.20
N VAL A 425 0.08 -3.97 9.37
CA VAL A 425 -0.18 -3.96 7.93
C VAL A 425 1.13 -3.95 7.14
N GLY A 426 1.30 -4.93 6.25
CA GLY A 426 2.48 -5.01 5.37
C GLY A 426 2.23 -4.32 4.03
N GLU A 427 3.24 -3.68 3.49
CA GLU A 427 3.25 -3.30 2.09
C GLU A 427 3.60 -4.51 1.25
N ILE A 428 2.61 -5.08 0.57
CA ILE A 428 2.79 -6.16 -0.39
C ILE A 428 1.87 -5.93 -1.58
N TRP A 429 2.46 -5.61 -2.71
CA TRP A 429 1.73 -5.25 -3.94
C TRP A 429 1.05 -6.44 -4.62
N LYS A 430 1.55 -7.65 -4.39
CA LYS A 430 1.05 -8.90 -4.94
C LYS A 430 0.13 -9.61 -3.94
N ARG A 431 -0.25 -10.84 -4.30
CA ARG A 431 -0.98 -11.74 -3.41
C ARG A 431 -0.16 -12.03 -2.16
N ALA A 432 -0.78 -11.89 -0.99
CA ALA A 432 -0.12 -11.95 0.31
C ALA A 432 -0.57 -13.14 1.18
N ASP A 433 -1.00 -14.24 0.55
CA ASP A 433 -1.61 -15.40 1.22
C ASP A 433 -0.79 -15.92 2.41
N ARG A 434 0.54 -15.99 2.26
CA ARG A 434 1.44 -16.53 3.28
C ARG A 434 1.69 -15.61 4.47
N TRP A 435 1.50 -14.30 4.30
CA TRP A 435 1.64 -13.32 5.39
C TRP A 435 0.33 -13.13 6.17
N LEU A 436 -0.81 -13.56 5.60
CA LEU A 436 -2.13 -13.43 6.17
C LEU A 436 -2.67 -14.76 6.73
N ASP A 437 -1.78 -15.61 7.23
CA ASP A 437 -2.08 -16.90 7.82
C ASP A 437 -2.33 -16.85 9.35
N GLY A 438 -2.35 -15.64 9.91
CA GLY A 438 -2.53 -15.40 11.36
C GLY A 438 -1.23 -15.31 12.15
N ARG A 439 -0.07 -15.57 11.51
CA ARG A 439 1.23 -15.62 12.19
C ARG A 439 2.13 -14.42 11.92
N ALA A 440 1.87 -13.63 10.85
CA ALA A 440 2.68 -12.46 10.50
C ALA A 440 1.85 -11.16 10.58
N PHE A 441 0.98 -10.88 9.62
CA PHE A 441 0.27 -9.61 9.53
C PHE A 441 -1.24 -9.78 9.79
N ASP A 442 -1.88 -8.68 10.22
CA ASP A 442 -3.34 -8.59 10.30
C ASP A 442 -3.93 -8.28 8.92
N ALA A 443 -3.22 -7.47 8.12
CA ALA A 443 -3.62 -7.03 6.80
C ALA A 443 -2.42 -6.69 5.92
N VAL A 444 -2.69 -6.35 4.67
CA VAL A 444 -1.75 -5.66 3.76
C VAL A 444 -2.41 -4.43 3.16
N MET A 445 -1.60 -3.49 2.66
CA MET A 445 -2.05 -2.46 1.75
C MET A 445 -2.59 -3.15 0.49
N ASN A 446 -3.90 -3.01 0.24
CA ASN A 446 -4.62 -3.87 -0.69
C ASN A 446 -4.56 -3.35 -2.14
N TYR A 447 -3.38 -3.37 -2.73
CA TYR A 447 -3.19 -3.04 -4.16
C TYR A 447 -4.00 -3.95 -5.08
N GLN A 448 -4.26 -5.20 -4.65
CA GLN A 448 -5.08 -6.15 -5.39
C GLN A 448 -6.57 -5.75 -5.43
N PHE A 449 -7.01 -4.87 -4.53
CA PHE A 449 -8.30 -4.18 -4.61
C PHE A 449 -8.20 -2.94 -5.51
N ALA A 450 -7.18 -2.13 -5.33
CA ALA A 450 -7.02 -0.85 -6.03
C ALA A 450 -6.97 -1.02 -7.56
N MET A 451 -6.11 -1.92 -8.03
CA MET A 451 -5.87 -2.13 -9.47
C MET A 451 -7.15 -2.40 -10.26
N PRO A 452 -7.98 -3.42 -9.96
CA PRO A 452 -9.19 -3.68 -10.74
C PRO A 452 -10.26 -2.59 -10.58
N VAL A 453 -10.35 -1.93 -9.43
CA VAL A 453 -11.30 -0.82 -9.24
C VAL A 453 -10.94 0.35 -10.14
N VAL A 454 -9.67 0.78 -10.14
CA VAL A 454 -9.19 1.86 -11.02
C VAL A 454 -9.38 1.49 -12.49
N GLN A 455 -9.03 0.27 -12.91
CA GLN A 455 -9.20 -0.20 -14.27
C GLN A 455 -10.66 -0.23 -14.72
N TRP A 456 -11.59 -0.59 -13.82
CA TRP A 456 -13.01 -0.57 -14.16
C TRP A 456 -13.52 0.84 -14.36
N VAL A 457 -13.26 1.76 -13.44
CA VAL A 457 -13.73 3.14 -13.56
C VAL A 457 -13.05 3.90 -14.70
N SER A 458 -11.84 3.51 -15.10
CA SER A 458 -11.14 4.01 -16.29
C SER A 458 -11.68 3.42 -17.61
N GLY A 459 -12.53 2.37 -17.53
CA GLY A 459 -13.12 1.71 -18.68
C GLY A 459 -12.24 0.62 -19.32
N GLU A 460 -11.16 0.21 -18.67
CA GLU A 460 -10.22 -0.80 -19.15
C GLU A 460 -10.75 -2.24 -19.00
N ILE A 461 -11.53 -2.49 -17.96
CA ILE A 461 -12.15 -3.79 -17.69
C ILE A 461 -13.66 -3.67 -17.52
N LYS A 462 -14.35 -4.77 -17.60
CA LYS A 462 -15.81 -4.88 -17.42
C LYS A 462 -16.19 -5.26 -16.00
N PRO A 463 -17.45 -5.04 -15.58
CA PRO A 463 -17.94 -5.41 -14.25
C PRO A 463 -17.73 -6.88 -13.88
N SER A 464 -17.88 -7.80 -14.81
CA SER A 464 -17.64 -9.23 -14.56
C SER A 464 -16.17 -9.52 -14.22
N GLU A 465 -15.23 -8.86 -14.89
CA GLU A 465 -13.80 -9.01 -14.62
C GLU A 465 -13.39 -8.31 -13.30
N LEU A 466 -13.97 -7.15 -13.00
CA LEU A 466 -13.82 -6.50 -11.68
C LEU A 466 -14.26 -7.47 -10.57
N ASP A 467 -15.49 -7.98 -10.67
CA ASP A 467 -16.06 -8.88 -9.66
C ASP A 467 -15.22 -10.14 -9.49
N ARG A 468 -14.82 -10.77 -10.59
CA ARG A 468 -13.97 -11.96 -10.60
C ARG A 468 -12.64 -11.72 -9.87
N ARG A 469 -11.95 -10.59 -10.13
CA ARG A 469 -10.67 -10.28 -9.50
C ARG A 469 -10.83 -9.98 -8.01
N LEU A 470 -11.83 -9.18 -7.65
CA LEU A 470 -12.10 -8.86 -6.25
C LEU A 470 -12.54 -10.12 -5.45
N GLN A 471 -13.33 -11.00 -6.08
CA GLN A 471 -13.70 -12.28 -5.49
C GLN A 471 -12.46 -13.16 -5.26
N ALA A 472 -11.57 -13.25 -6.24
CA ALA A 472 -10.35 -14.03 -6.14
C ALA A 472 -9.47 -13.62 -4.94
N VAL A 473 -9.35 -12.32 -4.69
CA VAL A 473 -8.62 -11.79 -3.53
C VAL A 473 -9.37 -12.10 -2.22
N ARG A 474 -10.67 -11.82 -2.17
CA ARG A 474 -11.48 -12.03 -0.97
C ARG A 474 -11.51 -13.48 -0.53
N LEU A 475 -11.63 -14.42 -1.46
CA LEU A 475 -11.66 -15.85 -1.15
C LEU A 475 -10.28 -16.44 -0.82
N ALA A 476 -9.21 -15.78 -1.25
CA ALA A 476 -7.86 -16.23 -0.95
C ALA A 476 -7.44 -15.94 0.49
N TYR A 477 -7.93 -14.85 1.04
CA TYR A 477 -7.52 -14.40 2.38
C TYR A 477 -8.54 -14.84 3.44
N PRO A 478 -8.09 -15.08 4.69
CA PRO A 478 -9.01 -15.35 5.79
C PRO A 478 -10.01 -14.20 5.99
N GLU A 479 -11.21 -14.53 6.47
CA GLU A 479 -12.25 -13.54 6.77
C GLU A 479 -11.74 -12.47 7.75
N GLN A 480 -10.95 -12.88 8.75
CA GLN A 480 -10.37 -11.99 9.74
C GLN A 480 -9.50 -10.91 9.08
N ALA A 481 -8.60 -11.30 8.17
CA ALA A 481 -7.75 -10.37 7.43
C ALA A 481 -8.57 -9.52 6.44
N THR A 482 -9.45 -10.13 5.66
CA THR A 482 -10.27 -9.43 4.67
C THR A 482 -11.10 -8.30 5.30
N GLY A 483 -11.62 -8.52 6.52
CA GLY A 483 -12.42 -7.53 7.23
C GLY A 483 -11.67 -6.28 7.66
N VAL A 484 -10.34 -6.35 7.80
CA VAL A 484 -9.48 -5.25 8.24
C VAL A 484 -8.46 -4.81 7.17
N MET A 485 -8.57 -5.35 5.94
CA MET A 485 -7.66 -5.06 4.83
C MET A 485 -7.63 -3.57 4.51
N GLN A 486 -6.45 -2.98 4.36
CA GLN A 486 -6.31 -1.57 4.05
C GLN A 486 -6.55 -1.31 2.56
N ASN A 487 -7.80 -1.01 2.19
CA ASN A 487 -8.23 -0.80 0.81
C ASN A 487 -7.87 0.62 0.34
N LEU A 488 -6.71 0.79 -0.28
CA LEU A 488 -6.31 2.04 -0.92
C LEU A 488 -6.86 2.14 -2.35
N LEU A 489 -6.86 3.35 -2.90
CA LEU A 489 -7.03 3.61 -4.34
C LEU A 489 -5.80 4.32 -4.92
N ALA A 490 -5.12 5.12 -4.08
CA ALA A 490 -3.85 5.77 -4.35
C ALA A 490 -3.03 5.83 -3.05
N GLY A 491 -1.76 6.11 -3.16
CA GLY A 491 -0.82 6.26 -2.06
C GLY A 491 0.32 7.21 -2.40
N HIS A 492 1.36 7.19 -1.60
CA HIS A 492 2.53 8.04 -1.79
C HIS A 492 3.48 7.54 -2.89
N ASP A 493 3.34 6.28 -3.34
CA ASP A 493 4.15 5.62 -4.37
C ASP A 493 3.36 5.34 -5.64
N THR A 494 2.21 5.98 -5.83
CA THR A 494 1.38 5.82 -7.01
C THR A 494 0.93 7.16 -7.53
N ASP A 495 0.47 7.20 -8.77
CA ASP A 495 -0.31 8.33 -9.26
C ASP A 495 -1.46 8.62 -8.29
N ARG A 496 -1.90 9.88 -8.21
CA ARG A 496 -3.18 10.19 -7.56
C ARG A 496 -4.34 9.61 -8.34
N LEU A 497 -5.37 9.15 -7.62
CA LEU A 497 -6.52 8.45 -8.20
C LEU A 497 -7.06 9.10 -9.48
N VAL A 498 -7.29 10.41 -9.45
CA VAL A 498 -7.87 11.12 -10.59
C VAL A 498 -6.93 11.20 -11.78
N SER A 499 -5.61 11.18 -11.54
CA SER A 499 -4.58 11.15 -12.59
C SER A 499 -4.49 9.78 -13.26
N MET A 500 -4.60 8.67 -12.51
CA MET A 500 -4.71 7.32 -13.09
C MET A 500 -5.90 7.23 -14.04
N ILE A 501 -7.06 7.74 -13.61
CA ILE A 501 -8.30 7.73 -14.42
C ILE A 501 -8.16 8.58 -15.68
N ALA A 502 -7.41 9.67 -15.63
CA ALA A 502 -7.13 10.53 -16.78
C ALA A 502 -6.10 9.93 -17.76
N ASN A 503 -5.41 8.85 -17.37
CA ASN A 503 -4.38 8.17 -18.14
C ASN A 503 -4.66 6.66 -18.32
N PRO A 504 -5.81 6.26 -18.88
CA PRO A 504 -6.19 4.86 -19.03
C PRO A 504 -5.20 4.07 -19.87
N GLY A 505 -5.12 2.74 -19.65
CA GLY A 505 -4.29 1.83 -20.41
C GLY A 505 -2.80 1.83 -20.05
N ARG A 506 -2.38 2.59 -19.04
CA ARG A 506 -0.98 2.63 -18.57
C ARG A 506 -0.62 1.57 -17.55
N GLY A 507 -1.61 0.95 -16.95
CA GLY A 507 -1.42 0.08 -15.80
C GLY A 507 -1.23 0.89 -14.51
N TYR A 508 -1.62 0.27 -13.42
CA TYR A 508 -1.50 0.82 -12.08
C TYR A 508 -0.01 0.85 -11.71
N ASP A 509 0.50 2.02 -11.37
CA ASP A 509 1.88 2.24 -10.92
C ASP A 509 2.95 1.60 -11.85
N ARG A 510 3.14 2.15 -13.03
CA ARG A 510 4.17 1.71 -13.97
C ARG A 510 5.04 2.84 -14.47
N ALA A 511 5.84 3.43 -13.55
CA ALA A 511 6.70 4.56 -13.88
C ALA A 511 5.94 5.66 -14.65
N ASN A 512 4.75 5.97 -14.21
CA ASN A 512 3.81 6.92 -14.78
C ASN A 512 4.26 8.36 -14.49
N SER A 513 5.31 8.81 -15.14
CA SER A 513 5.92 10.12 -14.88
C SER A 513 5.49 11.17 -15.89
N GLU A 514 5.13 12.35 -15.42
CA GLU A 514 4.82 13.53 -16.24
C GLU A 514 6.06 14.29 -16.74
N ARG A 515 7.25 13.65 -16.75
CA ARG A 515 8.49 14.29 -17.21
C ARG A 515 8.41 14.70 -18.67
N PRO A 516 9.17 15.72 -19.10
CA PRO A 516 9.25 16.13 -20.50
C PRO A 516 9.60 14.94 -21.43
N GLY A 517 8.83 14.80 -22.50
CA GLY A 517 8.97 13.67 -23.45
C GLY A 517 8.21 12.40 -23.06
N SER A 518 7.63 12.34 -21.87
CA SER A 518 6.70 11.27 -21.50
C SER A 518 5.37 11.42 -22.26
N ALA A 519 4.73 10.29 -22.56
CA ALA A 519 3.36 10.28 -23.08
C ALA A 519 2.30 10.41 -21.97
N TYR A 520 2.70 10.60 -20.71
CA TYR A 520 1.79 10.79 -19.58
C TYR A 520 1.13 12.16 -19.64
N ASN A 521 -0.20 12.21 -19.48
CA ASN A 521 -0.93 13.47 -19.37
C ASN A 521 -0.88 14.00 -17.93
N GLY A 522 0.06 14.91 -17.63
CA GLY A 522 0.21 15.58 -16.34
C GLY A 522 -0.65 16.85 -16.19
N ALA A 523 -1.55 17.15 -17.13
CA ALA A 523 -2.47 18.27 -17.01
C ALA A 523 -3.57 17.98 -15.97
N LYS A 524 -4.24 19.06 -15.50
CA LYS A 524 -5.40 18.94 -14.63
C LYS A 524 -6.45 18.03 -15.25
N PRO A 525 -6.91 16.98 -14.53
CA PRO A 525 -7.93 16.08 -15.02
C PRO A 525 -9.28 16.76 -15.28
N THR A 526 -10.07 16.18 -16.17
CA THR A 526 -11.40 16.65 -16.54
C THR A 526 -12.43 16.40 -15.44
N ASP A 527 -13.56 17.09 -15.48
CA ASP A 527 -14.69 16.84 -14.55
C ASP A 527 -15.21 15.40 -14.63
N GLU A 528 -15.09 14.77 -15.81
CA GLU A 528 -15.43 13.36 -15.99
C GLU A 528 -14.49 12.45 -15.19
N ALA A 529 -13.18 12.70 -15.23
CA ALA A 529 -12.23 11.93 -14.43
C ALA A 529 -12.53 12.05 -12.91
N TYR A 530 -12.91 13.23 -12.44
CA TYR A 530 -13.34 13.45 -11.05
C TYR A 530 -14.64 12.69 -10.70
N ARG A 531 -15.63 12.64 -11.61
CA ARG A 531 -16.84 11.83 -11.39
C ARG A 531 -16.52 10.35 -11.30
N ARG A 532 -15.66 9.84 -12.18
CA ARG A 532 -15.18 8.45 -12.15
C ARG A 532 -14.38 8.13 -10.89
N ALA A 533 -13.58 9.09 -10.40
CA ALA A 533 -12.89 8.94 -9.12
C ALA A 533 -13.87 8.77 -7.97
N LEU A 534 -14.97 9.55 -7.92
CA LEU A 534 -16.01 9.38 -6.91
C LEU A 534 -16.72 8.02 -7.00
N LEU A 535 -16.86 7.45 -8.20
CA LEU A 535 -17.39 6.08 -8.34
C LEU A 535 -16.41 5.05 -7.73
N ALA A 536 -15.11 5.20 -7.93
CA ALA A 536 -14.10 4.37 -7.28
C ALA A 536 -14.15 4.50 -5.75
N VAL A 537 -14.28 5.73 -5.23
CA VAL A 537 -14.44 5.99 -3.79
C VAL A 537 -15.75 5.37 -3.25
N ALA A 538 -16.82 5.37 -4.02
CA ALA A 538 -18.06 4.69 -3.64
C ALA A 538 -17.85 3.16 -3.50
N VAL A 539 -17.09 2.54 -4.42
CA VAL A 539 -16.66 1.14 -4.25
C VAL A 539 -15.87 0.99 -2.96
N GLN A 540 -14.86 1.81 -2.74
CA GLN A 540 -13.98 1.74 -1.58
C GLN A 540 -14.75 1.83 -0.25
N MET A 541 -15.70 2.76 -0.15
CA MET A 541 -16.48 2.98 1.08
C MET A 541 -17.56 1.94 1.32
N THR A 542 -17.94 1.15 0.32
CA THR A 542 -19.03 0.16 0.44
C THR A 542 -18.55 -1.29 0.40
N TYR A 543 -17.32 -1.53 -0.08
CA TYR A 543 -16.72 -2.86 -0.14
C TYR A 543 -16.26 -3.37 1.24
N VAL A 544 -15.86 -4.67 1.30
CA VAL A 544 -15.30 -5.30 2.51
C VAL A 544 -13.87 -4.83 2.75
N GLY A 545 -13.49 -4.61 4.00
CA GLY A 545 -12.19 -4.09 4.41
C GLY A 545 -12.26 -2.64 4.88
N ALA A 546 -11.14 -2.05 5.24
CA ALA A 546 -11.00 -0.70 5.78
C ALA A 546 -10.47 0.26 4.68
N PRO A 547 -11.26 1.26 4.24
CA PRO A 547 -10.81 2.21 3.22
C PRO A 547 -9.63 3.04 3.71
N MET A 548 -8.68 3.34 2.79
CA MET A 548 -7.57 4.26 3.03
C MET A 548 -7.55 5.38 1.99
N ILE A 549 -7.53 6.61 2.46
CA ILE A 549 -7.49 7.83 1.66
C ILE A 549 -6.07 8.40 1.72
N TRP A 550 -5.47 8.67 0.56
CA TRP A 550 -4.24 9.44 0.45
C TRP A 550 -4.55 10.93 0.63
N TYR A 551 -3.82 11.66 1.51
CA TYR A 551 -4.09 13.07 1.77
C TYR A 551 -4.21 13.87 0.47
N GLY A 552 -5.21 14.73 0.40
CA GLY A 552 -5.45 15.60 -0.74
C GLY A 552 -6.30 14.99 -1.86
N ASP A 553 -6.52 13.69 -1.91
CA ASP A 553 -7.43 13.10 -2.89
C ASP A 553 -8.87 13.59 -2.66
N GLU A 554 -9.26 13.76 -1.40
CA GLU A 554 -10.59 14.26 -1.03
C GLU A 554 -10.86 15.72 -1.42
N VAL A 555 -9.80 16.52 -1.59
CA VAL A 555 -9.91 17.91 -2.08
C VAL A 555 -9.67 18.02 -3.59
N GLY A 556 -9.42 16.89 -4.27
CA GLY A 556 -9.27 16.80 -5.71
C GLY A 556 -7.88 17.14 -6.22
N MET A 557 -6.83 16.92 -5.46
CA MET A 557 -5.45 17.04 -5.92
C MET A 557 -5.15 15.99 -6.99
N TRP A 558 -4.24 16.31 -7.92
CA TRP A 558 -3.77 15.40 -8.97
C TRP A 558 -2.24 15.41 -9.05
N GLY A 559 -1.66 14.42 -9.68
CA GLY A 559 -0.24 14.25 -9.89
C GLY A 559 0.04 12.84 -10.41
N SER A 560 1.07 12.71 -11.23
CA SER A 560 1.59 11.41 -11.64
C SER A 560 2.30 10.71 -10.50
N ASP A 561 2.89 9.58 -10.77
CA ASP A 561 3.71 8.79 -9.87
C ASP A 561 4.72 9.63 -9.07
N ASP A 562 5.24 9.10 -8.00
CA ASP A 562 6.15 9.82 -7.11
C ASP A 562 7.36 10.43 -7.86
N PRO A 563 7.80 11.60 -7.46
CA PRO A 563 7.32 12.46 -6.36
C PRO A 563 6.17 13.41 -6.71
N PHE A 564 5.58 13.34 -7.91
CA PHE A 564 4.56 14.30 -8.38
C PHE A 564 3.20 14.13 -7.68
N CYS A 565 2.90 12.95 -7.13
CA CYS A 565 1.74 12.71 -6.27
C CYS A 565 1.86 13.36 -4.88
N ARG A 566 3.07 13.84 -4.50
CA ARG A 566 3.44 14.31 -3.15
C ARG A 566 3.44 15.84 -3.04
N LYS A 567 2.55 16.54 -3.75
CA LYS A 567 2.36 17.99 -3.64
C LYS A 567 1.90 18.38 -2.22
N PRO A 568 2.20 19.60 -1.73
CA PRO A 568 1.68 20.06 -0.45
C PRO A 568 0.16 20.14 -0.46
N MET A 569 -0.47 19.79 0.67
CA MET A 569 -1.92 19.78 0.86
C MET A 569 -2.51 21.16 0.61
N LEU A 570 -3.67 21.20 -0.05
CA LEU A 570 -4.42 22.42 -0.28
C LEU A 570 -5.31 22.73 0.94
N TRP A 571 -5.10 23.88 1.57
CA TRP A 571 -5.86 24.33 2.73
C TRP A 571 -6.71 25.55 2.40
N ALA A 572 -7.97 25.56 2.83
CA ALA A 572 -8.92 26.66 2.55
C ALA A 572 -8.61 27.95 3.34
N ASP A 573 -7.88 27.85 4.41
CA ASP A 573 -7.47 28.95 5.29
C ASP A 573 -6.10 29.55 4.92
N LEU A 574 -5.42 28.99 3.93
CA LEU A 574 -4.20 29.56 3.38
C LEU A 574 -4.49 30.43 2.15
N PRO A 575 -3.58 31.37 1.78
CA PRO A 575 -3.67 32.06 0.51
C PRO A 575 -3.82 31.08 -0.67
N PRO A 576 -4.48 31.48 -1.76
CA PRO A 576 -4.57 30.66 -2.95
C PRO A 576 -3.18 30.28 -3.46
N ASN A 577 -3.03 29.03 -3.94
CA ASN A 577 -1.80 28.58 -4.59
C ASN A 577 -1.46 29.49 -5.79
N ASP A 578 -0.19 29.74 -6.06
CA ASP A 578 0.27 30.54 -7.19
C ASP A 578 -0.13 29.94 -8.54
N ASP A 579 -0.30 28.60 -8.60
CA ASP A 579 -0.93 27.94 -9.75
C ASP A 579 -2.45 28.06 -9.65
N PRO A 580 -3.13 28.72 -10.60
CA PRO A 580 -4.57 28.90 -10.57
C PRO A 580 -5.36 27.60 -10.76
N GLU A 581 -4.74 26.53 -11.21
CA GLU A 581 -5.37 25.22 -11.35
C GLU A 581 -5.39 24.42 -10.03
N GLU A 582 -4.46 24.68 -9.12
CA GLU A 582 -4.38 24.05 -7.80
C GLU A 582 -5.40 24.68 -6.84
N ARG A 583 -6.61 24.17 -6.86
CA ARG A 583 -7.74 24.65 -6.05
C ARG A 583 -8.53 23.49 -5.46
N ILE A 584 -9.00 23.67 -4.24
CA ILE A 584 -9.93 22.76 -3.59
C ILE A 584 -11.22 22.63 -4.40
N ARG A 585 -11.61 21.40 -4.68
CA ARG A 585 -12.90 21.09 -5.32
C ARG A 585 -13.94 20.81 -4.23
N ALA A 586 -14.66 21.86 -3.81
CA ALA A 586 -15.61 21.76 -2.69
C ALA A 586 -16.64 20.63 -2.86
N GLY A 587 -17.24 20.48 -4.04
CA GLY A 587 -18.21 19.41 -4.31
C GLY A 587 -17.61 18.02 -4.25
N HIS A 588 -16.31 17.86 -4.56
CA HIS A 588 -15.58 16.59 -4.43
C HIS A 588 -15.36 16.26 -2.95
N LEU A 589 -14.91 17.22 -2.15
CA LEU A 589 -14.75 17.07 -0.71
C LEU A 589 -16.08 16.72 -0.01
N ASP A 590 -17.18 17.39 -0.41
CA ASP A 590 -18.50 17.10 0.15
C ASP A 590 -18.96 15.67 -0.18
N ALA A 591 -18.64 15.17 -1.39
CA ALA A 591 -18.94 13.79 -1.77
C ALA A 591 -18.14 12.78 -0.93
N TYR A 592 -16.83 13.04 -0.69
CA TYR A 592 -16.03 12.20 0.22
C TYR A 592 -16.64 12.18 1.62
N ARG A 593 -16.98 13.33 2.19
CA ARG A 593 -17.62 13.42 3.51
C ARG A 593 -18.94 12.62 3.57
N ALA A 594 -19.75 12.71 2.52
CA ALA A 594 -21.02 12.00 2.45
C ALA A 594 -20.82 10.47 2.40
N LEU A 595 -19.83 9.98 1.64
CA LEU A 595 -19.50 8.58 1.52
C LEU A 595 -18.88 8.03 2.82
N ILE A 596 -18.00 8.79 3.46
CA ILE A 596 -17.42 8.48 4.76
C ILE A 596 -18.53 8.38 5.82
N ALA A 597 -19.44 9.36 5.88
CA ALA A 597 -20.56 9.37 6.81
C ALA A 597 -21.49 8.16 6.59
N LEU A 598 -21.78 7.83 5.33
CA LEU A 598 -22.57 6.65 4.96
C LEU A 598 -21.95 5.37 5.53
N ARG A 599 -20.63 5.17 5.37
CA ARG A 599 -19.94 4.00 5.92
C ARG A 599 -19.96 3.99 7.45
N ARG A 600 -19.69 5.13 8.07
CA ARG A 600 -19.70 5.25 9.55
C ARG A 600 -21.07 4.96 10.16
N GLU A 601 -22.14 5.40 9.54
CA GLU A 601 -23.51 5.18 10.00
C GLU A 601 -23.99 3.73 9.80
N SER A 602 -23.39 2.99 8.86
CA SER A 602 -23.83 1.64 8.50
C SER A 602 -22.87 0.56 9.01
N GLU A 603 -23.25 -0.12 10.09
CA GLU A 603 -22.52 -1.29 10.57
C GLU A 603 -22.47 -2.40 9.50
N VAL A 604 -23.54 -2.53 8.71
CA VAL A 604 -23.60 -3.49 7.60
C VAL A 604 -22.49 -3.26 6.57
N LEU A 605 -22.15 -2.01 6.24
CA LEU A 605 -21.06 -1.70 5.32
C LEU A 605 -19.69 -1.99 5.94
N ARG A 606 -19.55 -1.82 7.24
CA ARG A 606 -18.28 -2.07 7.93
C ARG A 606 -18.04 -3.57 8.19
N ARG A 607 -19.06 -4.30 8.62
CA ARG A 607 -18.93 -5.65 9.19
C ARG A 607 -19.72 -6.74 8.47
N GLY A 608 -20.60 -6.37 7.53
CA GLY A 608 -21.48 -7.31 6.84
C GLY A 608 -20.75 -8.23 5.86
N THR A 609 -21.37 -9.35 5.55
CA THR A 609 -20.95 -10.26 4.48
C THR A 609 -21.07 -9.59 3.11
N PHE A 610 -20.55 -10.22 2.07
CA PHE A 610 -20.59 -9.72 0.71
C PHE A 610 -21.17 -10.78 -0.24
N LYS A 611 -22.05 -10.33 -1.15
CA LYS A 611 -22.59 -11.18 -2.21
C LYS A 611 -22.82 -10.35 -3.47
N THR A 612 -22.21 -10.73 -4.59
CA THR A 612 -22.52 -10.15 -5.90
C THR A 612 -23.92 -10.57 -6.32
N LEU A 613 -24.72 -9.61 -6.76
CA LEU A 613 -26.06 -9.83 -7.29
C LEU A 613 -26.08 -9.74 -8.82
N VAL A 614 -25.37 -8.74 -9.39
CA VAL A 614 -25.30 -8.50 -10.85
C VAL A 614 -23.91 -7.99 -11.20
N ALA A 615 -23.33 -8.55 -12.25
CA ALA A 615 -22.18 -8.02 -12.97
C ALA A 615 -22.52 -8.03 -14.47
N ASP A 616 -23.06 -6.92 -14.96
CA ASP A 616 -23.60 -6.79 -16.33
C ASP A 616 -22.67 -5.97 -17.22
N ASP A 617 -21.95 -6.66 -18.07
CA ASP A 617 -20.94 -6.06 -18.96
C ASP A 617 -21.56 -5.19 -20.05
N ALA A 618 -22.78 -5.52 -20.49
CA ALA A 618 -23.47 -4.80 -21.57
C ALA A 618 -23.95 -3.43 -21.09
N ARG A 619 -24.43 -3.35 -19.86
CA ARG A 619 -24.91 -2.13 -19.23
C ARG A 619 -23.88 -1.44 -18.35
N ASN A 620 -22.70 -2.05 -18.16
CA ASN A 620 -21.64 -1.61 -17.25
C ASN A 620 -22.15 -1.39 -15.81
N LEU A 621 -22.96 -2.36 -15.31
CA LEU A 621 -23.54 -2.35 -13.97
C LEU A 621 -22.88 -3.37 -13.06
N TRP A 622 -22.55 -2.96 -11.85
CA TRP A 622 -22.12 -3.86 -10.78
C TRP A 622 -23.01 -3.65 -9.54
N ILE A 623 -23.70 -4.70 -9.12
CA ILE A 623 -24.63 -4.64 -7.99
C ILE A 623 -24.28 -5.76 -7.01
N PHE A 624 -24.15 -5.41 -5.74
CA PHE A 624 -23.85 -6.36 -4.68
C PHE A 624 -24.66 -6.08 -3.41
N GLU A 625 -24.77 -7.09 -2.58
CA GLU A 625 -25.40 -7.04 -1.25
C GLU A 625 -24.33 -7.08 -0.17
N ARG A 626 -24.49 -6.27 0.86
CA ARG A 626 -23.83 -6.39 2.16
C ARG A 626 -24.91 -6.79 3.17
N ALA A 627 -24.60 -7.74 4.06
CA ALA A 627 -25.60 -8.29 4.99
C ALA A 627 -25.00 -8.53 6.38
N LEU A 628 -25.72 -8.12 7.43
CA LEU A 628 -25.39 -8.35 8.82
C LEU A 628 -26.65 -8.69 9.62
N GLY A 629 -26.74 -9.91 10.15
CA GLY A 629 -27.96 -10.40 10.78
C GLY A 629 -29.18 -10.26 9.86
N ASN A 630 -30.15 -9.46 10.26
CA ASN A 630 -31.40 -9.20 9.49
C ASN A 630 -31.33 -7.92 8.64
N GLU A 631 -30.24 -7.19 8.67
CA GLU A 631 -30.07 -5.96 7.89
C GLU A 631 -29.39 -6.25 6.56
N ARG A 632 -29.79 -5.54 5.51
CA ARG A 632 -29.27 -5.65 4.14
C ARG A 632 -29.05 -4.27 3.54
N VAL A 633 -27.93 -4.10 2.88
CA VAL A 633 -27.63 -2.95 2.04
C VAL A 633 -27.34 -3.45 0.63
N ILE A 634 -28.06 -2.98 -0.36
CA ILE A 634 -27.79 -3.24 -1.77
C ILE A 634 -27.07 -2.02 -2.32
N VAL A 635 -25.93 -2.24 -2.90
CA VAL A 635 -25.10 -1.22 -3.55
C VAL A 635 -25.20 -1.43 -5.06
N ALA A 636 -25.69 -0.43 -5.78
CA ALA A 636 -25.80 -0.45 -7.22
C ALA A 636 -24.87 0.63 -7.82
N LEU A 637 -23.97 0.21 -8.69
CA LEU A 637 -22.91 1.00 -9.26
C LEU A 637 -23.03 0.99 -10.78
N ASN A 638 -23.15 2.18 -11.38
CA ASN A 638 -23.27 2.36 -12.82
C ASN A 638 -22.00 3.01 -13.39
N GLY A 639 -21.19 2.23 -14.10
CA GLY A 639 -20.00 2.69 -14.81
C GLY A 639 -20.28 3.20 -16.23
N SER A 640 -21.55 3.18 -16.68
CA SER A 640 -21.93 3.70 -18.00
C SER A 640 -22.21 5.21 -17.95
N THR A 641 -22.38 5.80 -19.12
CA THR A 641 -22.73 7.21 -19.30
C THR A 641 -24.24 7.46 -19.39
N GLU A 642 -25.06 6.42 -19.27
CA GLU A 642 -26.51 6.49 -19.40
C GLU A 642 -27.20 5.96 -18.13
N ALA A 643 -28.36 6.51 -17.81
CA ALA A 643 -29.17 5.99 -16.72
C ALA A 643 -29.64 4.57 -17.01
N GLN A 644 -29.52 3.68 -16.05
CA GLN A 644 -29.85 2.26 -16.19
C GLN A 644 -31.06 1.89 -15.33
N ALA A 645 -31.93 1.07 -15.87
CA ALA A 645 -33.03 0.51 -15.07
C ALA A 645 -32.49 -0.54 -14.07
N MET A 646 -33.04 -0.56 -12.86
CA MET A 646 -32.72 -1.62 -11.90
C MET A 646 -33.11 -2.98 -12.50
N PRO A 647 -32.22 -3.97 -12.53
CA PRO A 647 -32.51 -5.29 -13.08
C PRO A 647 -33.66 -5.99 -12.35
N GLU A 648 -34.39 -6.84 -13.08
CA GLU A 648 -35.40 -7.72 -12.46
C GLU A 648 -34.74 -8.70 -11.46
N GLY A 649 -35.43 -9.02 -10.38
CA GLY A 649 -34.94 -9.93 -9.36
C GLY A 649 -34.10 -9.26 -8.26
N ILE A 650 -33.72 -8.01 -8.42
CA ILE A 650 -33.14 -7.23 -7.32
C ILE A 650 -34.32 -6.84 -6.37
N PRO A 651 -34.17 -7.12 -5.07
CA PRO A 651 -35.20 -6.75 -4.11
C PRO A 651 -35.48 -5.25 -4.11
N ASP A 652 -36.75 -4.88 -4.12
CA ASP A 652 -37.15 -3.49 -4.01
C ASP A 652 -36.70 -2.89 -2.66
N PRO A 653 -36.23 -1.64 -2.65
CA PRO A 653 -35.90 -0.96 -1.42
C PRO A 653 -37.13 -0.76 -0.55
N VAL A 654 -36.95 -0.76 0.75
CA VAL A 654 -38.03 -0.31 1.66
C VAL A 654 -38.27 1.19 1.38
N PRO A 655 -39.52 1.65 1.24
CA PRO A 655 -39.80 3.07 1.02
C PRO A 655 -39.05 3.97 2.00
N GLY A 656 -38.44 5.03 1.52
CA GLY A 656 -37.66 5.97 2.31
C GLY A 656 -36.22 5.52 2.68
N THR A 657 -35.78 4.32 2.26
CA THR A 657 -34.43 3.82 2.55
C THR A 657 -33.47 3.86 1.34
N CYS A 658 -33.96 4.28 0.18
CA CYS A 658 -33.10 4.48 -0.99
C CYS A 658 -32.31 5.79 -0.82
N ARG A 659 -30.98 5.72 -0.90
CA ARG A 659 -30.09 6.89 -0.87
C ARG A 659 -29.37 6.99 -2.21
N LEU A 660 -29.58 8.10 -2.89
CA LEU A 660 -28.79 8.50 -4.04
C LEU A 660 -27.55 9.25 -3.52
N VAL A 661 -26.38 8.71 -3.81
CA VAL A 661 -25.13 9.40 -3.45
C VAL A 661 -24.50 9.93 -4.74
N HIS A 662 -25.00 11.10 -5.16
CA HIS A 662 -24.39 11.90 -6.21
C HIS A 662 -24.13 13.29 -5.62
N GLY A 663 -23.08 13.97 -6.07
CA GLY A 663 -22.52 15.17 -5.47
C GLY A 663 -23.43 16.37 -5.21
N THR A 664 -24.74 16.31 -5.43
CA THR A 664 -25.66 17.42 -5.19
C THR A 664 -27.09 17.08 -4.79
N SER A 665 -27.51 15.80 -4.68
CA SER A 665 -28.92 15.50 -4.40
C SER A 665 -29.09 14.42 -3.32
N ARG A 666 -29.75 14.81 -2.23
CA ARG A 666 -30.04 13.96 -1.06
C ARG A 666 -31.42 13.24 -1.11
N HIS A 667 -32.16 13.26 -2.21
CA HIS A 667 -33.53 12.74 -2.21
C HIS A 667 -33.86 11.96 -3.47
N VAL A 668 -34.29 10.71 -3.30
CA VAL A 668 -34.99 9.93 -4.35
C VAL A 668 -36.47 9.99 -4.05
N PRO A 669 -37.33 10.32 -5.03
CA PRO A 669 -38.77 10.27 -4.85
C PRO A 669 -39.24 8.86 -4.51
N ASP A 670 -40.35 8.75 -3.78
CA ASP A 670 -41.06 7.51 -3.49
C ASP A 670 -41.62 6.82 -4.77
N THR A 671 -40.73 6.37 -5.63
CA THR A 671 -41.10 5.59 -6.81
C THR A 671 -40.83 4.10 -6.55
N PRO A 672 -41.72 3.20 -6.96
CA PRO A 672 -41.61 1.75 -6.66
C PRO A 672 -40.36 1.08 -7.23
N ARG A 673 -39.69 1.64 -8.24
CA ARG A 673 -38.40 1.17 -8.77
C ARG A 673 -37.55 2.36 -9.25
N PRO A 674 -36.54 2.79 -8.49
CA PRO A 674 -35.67 3.86 -8.94
C PRO A 674 -34.86 3.43 -10.17
N SER A 675 -34.72 4.30 -11.16
CA SER A 675 -33.69 4.13 -12.18
C SER A 675 -32.33 4.40 -11.53
N ILE A 676 -31.31 3.65 -11.96
CA ILE A 676 -29.91 3.90 -11.63
C ILE A 676 -29.46 4.96 -12.65
N PRO A 677 -29.34 6.26 -12.28
CA PRO A 677 -29.01 7.28 -13.25
C PRO A 677 -27.60 7.06 -13.87
N ALA A 678 -27.30 7.83 -14.91
CA ALA A 678 -26.04 7.73 -15.63
C ALA A 678 -24.87 8.36 -14.89
#